data_c9e4fb3520aac524fde334235d0eff80
#
_entry.id   c9e4fb3520aac524fde334235d0eff80
#
_cell.length_a   1.000
_cell.length_b   1.000
_cell.length_c   1.000
_cell.angle_alpha   90.00
_cell.angle_beta   90.00
_cell.angle_gamma   90.00
#
_symmetry.space_group_name_H-M   'P 1'
#
loop_
_entity.id
_entity.type
_entity.pdbx_description
1 polymer ?
#
loop_
_entity_poly.entity_id
_entity_poly.type
_entity_poly.pdbx_seq_one_letter_code
_entity_poly.pdbx_strand_id
1 'polypeptide(L)'
;MPKNLIFKLRHYDTGEGRHTANIKGGFTVSKFKNVISALSIASILTSSSAGLVFASVPSDVIGTEYKDAVQVLSALGIMVGDGGTGLFRPTDEIKRSEVTKVAVALKGLSDVALSSASGSNFLDVANDHWAKGYINVGTTEGLIIGDGDGNFRPNDRVTYAEAVTMLIRALGYEPQAASRGGYPTGYMVTASSNGLTKGVSSSASKAINRGDVAELAKNALTIKLMEQVNYGNSIKYEVVEKTLLSDRLDVDFVEGSVTAIGNTSIDGSSVDKSKIKIDGKLYNIGNADVRNLLGFNVEAYIAKGDSGKRDTLLVAQAAEGQNTVLEISADDLDSVDASSSSKSIKYAVGGKTQKATVLNNATVMYNGKKGDWDDLKMIDSGSIVLLDSEKNGKYNIAFINETVNYVVDEVSSSSHRVSDKYDQGTIVLDPDDGDISYIIDKNNELIEAKDLEEWDVVTLTVSKDGSLIYGTVIQNPIEGKIEETDSESVYIDGKKYKIAASYPHSLKIGDEGTFYLDAEGKIAAYSEDKTAGKNYAYLADMDIEKGLSGKLKFKLFTKDGETLTLNGASRVTVNDTGSLKDNSVINAIGAKGQLITYELNSKGEVYKVKTVASSSEIDEDKFVRNFTEDSVEYNSSSSKLLASAMNVKVAPGTIVFDIPSNASSTDDYAVRDSSFFVDGGKYDISVYDVRENLTAGVIIVTNSDSKASEEASIAVVDKITNAKNDKGEDIERLYAYQDGKSVVLYSTKSGIFTKNGSNKLESGDIIQYKTNSSGEVDGINVLFDMRDSKTEKSVKHSANMTTEYGKIIKKFSDSFNLQVNDGAVNNYAIGKADIYIVETVKSNVKISVGDSSDIQKYDSAKPERVFVRLYKDEVKEIVIVRE
;
A
#
# COMPACT_ATOMS: atom_id res chain seq x y z
N MET A 1 8.53 -13.00 -38.88
CA MET A 1 7.61 -11.95 -39.40
C MET A 1 6.25 -12.57 -39.61
N PRO A 2 5.28 -12.41 -38.77
CA PRO A 2 3.89 -12.57 -39.12
C PRO A 2 3.34 -11.21 -39.55
N LYS A 3 2.93 -11.14 -40.76
CA LYS A 3 2.20 -10.01 -41.33
C LYS A 3 0.75 -10.10 -40.93
N ASN A 4 0.21 -8.97 -40.46
CA ASN A 4 -1.20 -8.60 -40.45
C ASN A 4 -2.09 -9.31 -39.44
N LEU A 5 -2.03 -8.93 -38.16
CA LEU A 5 -3.22 -8.79 -37.35
C LEU A 5 -3.56 -7.29 -37.30
N ILE A 6 -4.22 -6.79 -38.32
CA ILE A 6 -4.82 -5.44 -38.31
C ILE A 6 -6.08 -5.59 -37.45
N PHE A 7 -5.98 -5.25 -36.20
CA PHE A 7 -7.14 -5.00 -35.38
C PHE A 7 -7.91 -3.85 -36.03
N LYS A 8 -9.12 -4.10 -36.48
CA LYS A 8 -10.08 -3.07 -36.82
C LYS A 8 -10.54 -2.38 -35.55
N LEU A 9 -9.68 -1.54 -34.98
CA LEU A 9 -10.16 -0.44 -34.18
C LEU A 9 -11.01 0.44 -35.10
N ARG A 10 -12.23 0.71 -34.73
CA ARG A 10 -13.14 1.50 -35.58
C ARG A 10 -12.47 2.80 -35.96
N HIS A 11 -12.05 2.94 -37.21
CA HIS A 11 -11.76 4.23 -37.78
C HIS A 11 -13.10 4.96 -37.91
N TYR A 12 -13.29 5.97 -37.11
CA TYR A 12 -14.30 6.99 -37.41
C TYR A 12 -13.72 7.91 -38.46
N ASP A 13 -14.17 7.67 -39.70
CA ASP A 13 -13.93 8.57 -40.82
C ASP A 13 -14.77 9.85 -40.61
N THR A 14 -14.12 11.02 -40.67
CA THR A 14 -14.77 12.32 -40.57
C THR A 14 -15.43 12.65 -41.88
N GLY A 15 -16.61 12.07 -42.11
CA GLY A 15 -17.48 12.40 -43.23
C GLY A 15 -18.76 13.07 -42.73
N GLU A 16 -18.94 14.34 -43.05
CA GLU A 16 -20.16 15.10 -42.77
C GLU A 16 -21.44 14.40 -43.30
N GLY A 17 -22.38 14.15 -42.41
CA GLY A 17 -23.70 13.66 -42.79
C GLY A 17 -24.71 13.78 -41.64
N ARG A 18 -25.39 14.91 -41.56
CA ARG A 18 -26.52 15.16 -40.66
C ARG A 18 -27.61 14.11 -40.81
N HIS A 19 -27.93 13.37 -39.75
CA HIS A 19 -29.29 12.91 -39.52
C HIS A 19 -29.60 12.94 -38.00
N THR A 20 -30.46 13.87 -37.66
CA THR A 20 -31.09 14.03 -36.37
C THR A 20 -32.07 12.89 -36.11
N ALA A 21 -31.83 12.07 -35.13
CA ALA A 21 -32.85 11.24 -34.48
C ALA A 21 -32.92 11.61 -33.00
N ASN A 22 -33.96 12.39 -32.66
CA ASN A 22 -34.37 12.67 -31.28
C ASN A 22 -34.86 11.37 -30.63
N ILE A 23 -34.16 10.85 -29.66
CA ILE A 23 -34.71 9.94 -28.67
C ILE A 23 -34.55 10.62 -27.29
N LYS A 24 -35.63 11.29 -26.88
CA LYS A 24 -35.84 11.70 -25.49
C LYS A 24 -36.13 10.46 -24.66
N GLY A 25 -35.22 10.08 -23.80
CA GLY A 25 -35.44 9.11 -22.72
C GLY A 25 -34.57 9.51 -21.54
N GLY A 26 -35.02 10.50 -20.81
CA GLY A 26 -34.39 10.89 -19.55
C GLY A 26 -34.59 9.77 -18.54
N PHE A 27 -33.51 9.09 -18.17
CA PHE A 27 -33.44 8.26 -16.97
C PHE A 27 -32.94 9.13 -15.82
N THR A 28 -33.87 9.53 -14.99
CA THR A 28 -33.60 10.25 -13.77
C THR A 28 -32.87 9.35 -12.76
N VAL A 29 -31.75 9.83 -12.27
CA VAL A 29 -30.87 9.26 -11.21
C VAL A 29 -31.59 9.08 -9.85
N SER A 30 -32.91 9.15 -9.80
CA SER A 30 -33.67 9.12 -8.53
C SER A 30 -34.11 7.72 -8.06
N LYS A 31 -33.78 6.64 -8.76
CA LYS A 31 -34.21 5.27 -8.36
C LYS A 31 -33.15 4.40 -7.69
N PHE A 32 -31.92 4.87 -7.57
CA PHE A 32 -30.87 4.14 -6.84
C PHE A 32 -30.83 4.40 -5.32
N LYS A 33 -31.64 5.32 -4.81
CA LYS A 33 -31.66 5.66 -3.36
C LYS A 33 -32.46 4.70 -2.48
N ASN A 34 -33.20 3.76 -3.03
CA ASN A 34 -34.12 2.91 -2.24
C ASN A 34 -33.72 1.42 -2.10
N VAL A 35 -32.52 1.04 -2.55
CA VAL A 35 -32.04 -0.35 -2.40
C VAL A 35 -31.12 -0.53 -1.17
N ILE A 36 -30.73 0.58 -0.54
CA ILE A 36 -29.84 0.55 0.63
C ILE A 36 -30.59 0.55 1.98
N SER A 37 -31.90 0.54 1.97
CA SER A 37 -32.71 0.65 3.19
C SER A 37 -33.05 -0.67 3.89
N ALA A 38 -32.47 -1.81 3.49
CA ALA A 38 -32.62 -3.08 4.19
C ALA A 38 -31.31 -3.61 4.82
N LEU A 39 -30.19 -2.97 4.56
CA LEU A 39 -28.93 -3.17 5.27
C LEU A 39 -28.46 -1.78 5.71
N SER A 40 -28.67 -1.45 6.97
CA SER A 40 -28.20 -0.19 7.56
C SER A 40 -26.68 -0.16 7.66
N ILE A 41 -26.03 -0.08 6.52
CA ILE A 41 -24.66 0.38 6.34
C ILE A 41 -24.74 1.83 5.87
N ALA A 42 -25.38 2.67 6.67
CA ALA A 42 -25.45 4.10 6.42
C ALA A 42 -24.67 4.82 7.50
N SER A 43 -23.43 5.06 7.23
CA SER A 43 -22.77 6.33 7.58
C SER A 43 -21.31 6.24 7.19
N ILE A 44 -21.01 6.93 6.18
CA ILE A 44 -19.86 7.68 5.68
C ILE A 44 -19.83 7.50 4.15
N LEU A 45 -20.72 8.21 3.46
CA LEU A 45 -20.52 8.54 2.06
C LEU A 45 -20.88 10.02 1.89
N THR A 46 -19.88 10.87 2.05
CA THR A 46 -19.92 12.21 1.49
C THR A 46 -19.52 12.12 0.02
N SER A 47 -20.50 12.35 -0.82
CA SER A 47 -20.45 12.88 -2.19
C SER A 47 -19.13 12.82 -2.96
N SER A 48 -19.05 11.93 -3.95
CA SER A 48 -18.51 12.27 -5.27
C SER A 48 -18.80 11.13 -6.26
N SER A 49 -19.21 11.48 -7.48
CA SER A 49 -19.24 10.72 -8.74
C SER A 49 -19.37 9.18 -8.66
N ALA A 50 -20.36 8.64 -9.32
CA ALA A 50 -20.65 7.21 -9.40
C ALA A 50 -19.61 6.45 -10.25
N GLY A 51 -18.40 6.29 -9.75
CA GLY A 51 -17.49 5.25 -10.16
C GLY A 51 -17.80 3.96 -9.39
N LEU A 52 -17.62 2.81 -10.01
CA LEU A 52 -17.71 1.50 -9.35
C LEU A 52 -16.61 1.41 -8.27
N VAL A 53 -16.94 1.81 -7.06
CA VAL A 53 -16.05 1.63 -5.90
C VAL A 53 -16.18 0.17 -5.48
N PHE A 54 -15.23 -0.66 -5.85
CA PHE A 54 -15.08 -1.99 -5.26
C PHE A 54 -14.78 -1.83 -3.77
N ALA A 55 -15.39 -2.68 -2.92
CA ALA A 55 -15.05 -2.69 -1.50
C ALA A 55 -13.57 -3.11 -1.37
N SER A 56 -12.70 -2.13 -1.19
CA SER A 56 -11.25 -2.37 -1.13
C SER A 56 -10.93 -3.14 0.15
N VAL A 57 -10.18 -4.22 -0.01
CA VAL A 57 -9.58 -4.94 1.12
C VAL A 57 -8.51 -4.01 1.73
N PRO A 58 -8.50 -3.80 3.06
CA PRO A 58 -7.45 -3.01 3.70
C PRO A 58 -6.06 -3.44 3.26
N SER A 59 -5.20 -2.48 2.92
CA SER A 59 -3.89 -2.76 2.30
C SER A 59 -2.97 -3.61 3.19
N ASP A 60 -3.08 -3.47 4.50
CA ASP A 60 -2.28 -4.19 5.49
C ASP A 60 -2.69 -5.66 5.72
N VAL A 61 -3.75 -6.13 5.08
CA VAL A 61 -4.12 -7.56 5.09
C VAL A 61 -3.86 -8.26 3.75
N ILE A 62 -3.48 -7.51 2.71
CA ILE A 62 -3.14 -8.09 1.40
C ILE A 62 -1.89 -8.96 1.56
N GLY A 63 -1.98 -10.23 1.10
CA GLY A 63 -0.90 -11.20 1.23
C GLY A 63 -0.75 -11.84 2.62
N THR A 64 -1.63 -11.53 3.57
CA THR A 64 -1.70 -12.20 4.88
C THR A 64 -2.75 -13.32 4.87
N GLU A 65 -2.66 -14.23 5.84
CA GLU A 65 -3.65 -15.29 6.07
C GLU A 65 -5.04 -14.74 6.42
N TYR A 66 -5.15 -13.51 6.90
CA TYR A 66 -6.40 -12.88 7.34
C TYR A 66 -7.20 -12.23 6.22
N LYS A 67 -6.65 -12.12 5.00
CA LYS A 67 -7.27 -11.41 3.88
C LYS A 67 -8.72 -11.84 3.65
N ASP A 68 -8.95 -13.14 3.58
CA ASP A 68 -10.27 -13.70 3.21
C ASP A 68 -11.32 -13.44 4.30
N ALA A 69 -10.95 -13.58 5.57
CA ALA A 69 -11.85 -13.28 6.68
C ALA A 69 -12.19 -11.79 6.76
N VAL A 70 -11.16 -10.94 6.63
CA VAL A 70 -11.37 -9.48 6.67
C VAL A 70 -12.22 -9.01 5.51
N GLN A 71 -12.03 -9.54 4.30
CA GLN A 71 -12.82 -9.18 3.13
C GLN A 71 -14.32 -9.51 3.34
N VAL A 72 -14.63 -10.72 3.84
CA VAL A 72 -16.01 -11.13 4.14
C VAL A 72 -16.63 -10.25 5.21
N LEU A 73 -15.92 -10.05 6.34
CA LEU A 73 -16.47 -9.28 7.46
C LEU A 73 -16.60 -7.79 7.16
N SER A 74 -15.74 -7.24 6.31
CA SER A 74 -15.87 -5.87 5.83
C SER A 74 -17.07 -5.71 4.90
N ALA A 75 -17.26 -6.62 3.96
CA ALA A 75 -18.42 -6.62 3.07
C ALA A 75 -19.76 -6.77 3.84
N LEU A 76 -19.76 -7.49 4.96
CA LEU A 76 -20.91 -7.62 5.87
C LEU A 76 -21.02 -6.48 6.90
N GLY A 77 -20.09 -5.53 6.93
CA GLY A 77 -20.08 -4.42 7.89
C GLY A 77 -19.83 -4.83 9.36
N ILE A 78 -19.32 -6.04 9.60
CA ILE A 78 -19.06 -6.58 10.95
C ILE A 78 -17.74 -6.08 11.51
N MET A 79 -16.67 -6.20 10.71
CA MET A 79 -15.35 -5.66 11.04
C MET A 79 -14.82 -4.89 9.84
N VAL A 80 -14.40 -3.67 10.06
CA VAL A 80 -13.86 -2.78 9.03
C VAL A 80 -12.52 -2.22 9.49
N GLY A 81 -11.75 -1.64 8.58
CA GLY A 81 -10.57 -0.85 8.92
C GLY A 81 -10.93 0.33 9.81
N ASP A 82 -9.94 0.95 10.46
CA ASP A 82 -10.20 2.14 11.25
C ASP A 82 -10.55 3.35 10.35
N GLY A 83 -11.44 4.21 10.84
CA GLY A 83 -11.99 5.31 10.05
C GLY A 83 -10.99 6.43 9.72
N GLY A 84 -9.79 6.41 10.32
CA GLY A 84 -8.76 7.41 10.06
C GLY A 84 -7.72 6.95 9.04
N THR A 85 -7.32 5.69 9.12
CA THR A 85 -6.23 5.13 8.30
C THR A 85 -6.71 4.15 7.24
N GLY A 86 -7.91 3.59 7.38
CA GLY A 86 -8.39 2.49 6.55
C GLY A 86 -7.72 1.14 6.84
N LEU A 87 -6.69 1.10 7.69
CA LEU A 87 -5.94 -0.12 8.03
C LEU A 87 -6.75 -1.02 8.96
N PHE A 88 -6.63 -2.33 8.78
CA PHE A 88 -7.28 -3.31 9.63
C PHE A 88 -6.47 -3.64 10.88
N ARG A 89 -5.14 -3.61 10.80
CA ARG A 89 -4.18 -3.96 11.87
C ARG A 89 -4.42 -5.37 12.42
N PRO A 90 -4.24 -6.41 11.59
CA PRO A 90 -4.61 -7.79 11.95
C PRO A 90 -3.83 -8.34 13.14
N THR A 91 -2.59 -7.88 13.35
CA THR A 91 -1.71 -8.33 14.44
C THR A 91 -1.94 -7.64 15.77
N ASP A 92 -2.69 -6.54 15.80
CA ASP A 92 -2.97 -5.81 17.05
C ASP A 92 -3.89 -6.60 17.96
N GLU A 93 -3.58 -6.60 19.27
CA GLU A 93 -4.45 -7.19 20.28
C GLU A 93 -5.77 -6.43 20.40
N ILE A 94 -6.89 -7.16 20.38
CA ILE A 94 -8.23 -6.58 20.35
C ILE A 94 -8.78 -6.28 21.74
N LYS A 95 -9.54 -5.20 21.87
CA LYS A 95 -10.18 -4.78 23.13
C LYS A 95 -11.53 -5.46 23.35
N ARG A 96 -11.96 -5.57 24.62
CA ARG A 96 -13.28 -6.14 24.97
C ARG A 96 -14.45 -5.40 24.31
N SER A 97 -14.39 -4.07 24.25
CA SER A 97 -15.39 -3.25 23.56
C SER A 97 -15.48 -3.58 22.06
N GLU A 98 -14.36 -3.86 21.40
CA GLU A 98 -14.28 -4.18 19.97
C GLU A 98 -14.85 -5.60 19.69
N VAL A 99 -14.47 -6.61 20.47
CA VAL A 99 -15.05 -7.97 20.33
C VAL A 99 -16.54 -7.96 20.64
N THR A 100 -16.97 -7.16 21.61
CA THR A 100 -18.41 -6.99 21.90
C THR A 100 -19.16 -6.43 20.69
N LYS A 101 -18.61 -5.41 20.02
CA LYS A 101 -19.16 -4.88 18.76
C LYS A 101 -19.28 -5.99 17.72
N VAL A 102 -18.24 -6.82 17.54
CA VAL A 102 -18.27 -7.94 16.59
C VAL A 102 -19.38 -8.94 16.92
N ALA A 103 -19.50 -9.38 18.19
CA ALA A 103 -20.52 -10.33 18.61
C ALA A 103 -21.96 -9.79 18.43
N VAL A 104 -22.18 -8.50 18.72
CA VAL A 104 -23.47 -7.82 18.50
C VAL A 104 -23.77 -7.68 17.01
N ALA A 105 -22.78 -7.33 16.21
CA ALA A 105 -22.92 -7.19 14.75
C ALA A 105 -23.25 -8.54 14.08
N LEU A 106 -22.62 -9.63 14.51
CA LEU A 106 -22.94 -11.01 14.06
C LEU A 106 -24.39 -11.41 14.35
N LYS A 107 -25.00 -10.87 15.38
CA LYS A 107 -26.43 -11.07 15.68
C LYS A 107 -27.35 -10.11 14.92
N GLY A 108 -26.86 -9.27 14.03
CA GLY A 108 -27.62 -8.30 13.26
C GLY A 108 -28.18 -7.14 14.10
N LEU A 109 -27.58 -6.87 15.28
CA LEU A 109 -28.11 -5.90 16.25
C LEU A 109 -27.34 -4.56 16.25
N SER A 110 -26.56 -4.27 15.23
CA SER A 110 -25.77 -3.03 15.14
C SER A 110 -26.63 -1.77 15.23
N ASP A 111 -27.78 -1.72 14.54
CA ASP A 111 -28.67 -0.55 14.53
C ASP A 111 -29.35 -0.34 15.89
N VAL A 112 -29.69 -1.45 16.56
CA VAL A 112 -30.23 -1.40 17.93
C VAL A 112 -29.18 -0.83 18.88
N ALA A 113 -27.91 -1.22 18.72
CA ALA A 113 -26.81 -0.70 19.51
C ALA A 113 -26.57 0.80 19.26
N LEU A 114 -26.56 1.23 17.99
CA LEU A 114 -26.35 2.62 17.61
C LEU A 114 -27.51 3.55 18.07
N SER A 115 -28.73 3.05 18.09
CA SER A 115 -29.92 3.81 18.53
C SER A 115 -30.12 3.78 20.05
N SER A 116 -29.30 3.05 20.83
CA SER A 116 -29.43 2.93 22.28
C SER A 116 -29.13 4.25 23.00
N ALA A 117 -30.19 4.92 23.48
CA ALA A 117 -30.09 6.19 24.22
C ALA A 117 -29.84 5.99 25.72
N SER A 118 -29.99 4.77 26.24
CA SER A 118 -29.88 4.45 27.68
C SER A 118 -28.45 4.69 28.18
N GLY A 119 -28.33 5.06 29.46
CA GLY A 119 -27.04 5.06 30.16
C GLY A 119 -26.40 3.68 30.20
N SER A 120 -25.11 3.61 30.54
CA SER A 120 -24.43 2.32 30.69
C SER A 120 -24.89 1.62 31.96
N ASN A 121 -24.95 0.28 31.93
CA ASN A 121 -25.16 -0.57 33.07
C ASN A 121 -23.87 -0.81 33.88
N PHE A 122 -22.71 -0.33 33.40
CA PHE A 122 -21.40 -0.51 34.02
C PHE A 122 -20.78 0.82 34.44
N LEU A 123 -20.12 0.82 35.59
CA LEU A 123 -19.57 2.02 36.23
C LEU A 123 -18.42 2.64 35.45
N ASP A 124 -17.66 1.82 34.76
CA ASP A 124 -16.45 2.19 33.99
C ASP A 124 -16.71 2.45 32.48
N VAL A 125 -17.99 2.45 32.07
CA VAL A 125 -18.39 2.79 30.69
C VAL A 125 -19.08 4.12 30.68
N ALA A 126 -18.37 5.17 30.29
CA ALA A 126 -18.89 6.52 30.21
C ALA A 126 -20.07 6.65 29.23
N ASN A 127 -20.95 7.61 29.46
CA ASN A 127 -22.14 7.81 28.61
C ASN A 127 -21.84 8.20 27.17
N ASP A 128 -20.69 8.78 26.93
CA ASP A 128 -20.12 9.17 25.63
C ASP A 128 -19.18 8.10 25.01
N HIS A 129 -18.94 6.99 25.73
CA HIS A 129 -18.10 5.92 25.21
C HIS A 129 -18.69 5.33 23.93
N TRP A 130 -17.92 5.28 22.86
CA TRP A 130 -18.34 4.86 21.52
C TRP A 130 -19.04 3.50 21.48
N ALA A 131 -18.59 2.56 22.32
CA ALA A 131 -19.14 1.19 22.39
C ALA A 131 -20.29 1.02 23.38
N LYS A 132 -20.75 2.08 24.06
CA LYS A 132 -21.78 1.99 25.09
C LYS A 132 -23.03 1.21 24.62
N GLY A 133 -23.54 1.54 23.43
CA GLY A 133 -24.71 0.88 22.88
C GLY A 133 -24.48 -0.61 22.62
N TYR A 134 -23.31 -0.97 22.08
CA TYR A 134 -22.92 -2.37 21.86
C TYR A 134 -22.78 -3.14 23.19
N ILE A 135 -22.22 -2.52 24.22
CA ILE A 135 -22.08 -3.11 25.55
C ILE A 135 -23.45 -3.34 26.17
N ASN A 136 -24.36 -2.38 26.09
CA ASN A 136 -25.73 -2.51 26.62
C ASN A 136 -26.49 -3.64 25.92
N VAL A 137 -26.48 -3.66 24.58
CA VAL A 137 -27.11 -4.72 23.77
C VAL A 137 -26.46 -6.07 24.05
N GLY A 138 -25.12 -6.15 24.04
CA GLY A 138 -24.40 -7.39 24.31
C GLY A 138 -24.69 -7.98 25.69
N THR A 139 -24.88 -7.11 26.71
CA THR A 139 -25.29 -7.54 28.05
C THR A 139 -26.74 -8.05 28.08
N THR A 140 -27.66 -7.33 27.43
CA THR A 140 -29.08 -7.72 27.33
C THR A 140 -29.27 -9.06 26.63
N GLU A 141 -28.50 -9.29 25.56
CA GLU A 141 -28.48 -10.53 24.78
C GLU A 141 -27.68 -11.67 25.46
N GLY A 142 -27.06 -11.43 26.61
CA GLY A 142 -26.25 -12.40 27.31
C GLY A 142 -24.94 -12.78 26.62
N LEU A 143 -24.48 -11.99 25.65
CA LEU A 143 -23.23 -12.23 24.94
C LEU A 143 -22.01 -11.96 25.82
N ILE A 144 -22.12 -10.96 26.68
CA ILE A 144 -21.07 -10.49 27.58
C ILE A 144 -21.61 -10.43 29.02
N ILE A 145 -20.68 -10.53 29.95
CA ILE A 145 -20.91 -10.39 31.41
C ILE A 145 -19.83 -9.44 31.94
N GLY A 146 -20.17 -8.60 32.91
CA GLY A 146 -19.20 -7.79 33.62
C GLY A 146 -18.30 -8.63 34.55
N ASP A 147 -17.41 -7.96 35.27
CA ASP A 147 -16.42 -8.60 36.17
C ASP A 147 -16.99 -9.03 37.53
N GLY A 148 -18.24 -8.75 37.79
CA GLY A 148 -18.91 -9.01 39.08
C GLY A 148 -18.90 -7.81 40.04
N ASP A 149 -17.98 -6.85 39.84
CA ASP A 149 -17.85 -5.65 40.67
C ASP A 149 -18.53 -4.42 40.03
N GLY A 150 -19.33 -4.63 38.99
CA GLY A 150 -20.07 -3.58 38.30
C GLY A 150 -19.29 -2.91 37.17
N ASN A 151 -18.14 -3.46 36.75
CA ASN A 151 -17.35 -2.95 35.63
C ASN A 151 -17.40 -3.89 34.43
N PHE A 152 -17.17 -3.33 33.25
CA PHE A 152 -17.04 -4.06 31.99
C PHE A 152 -15.62 -4.18 31.52
N ARG A 153 -14.77 -3.22 31.82
CA ARG A 153 -13.37 -3.08 31.38
C ARG A 153 -13.25 -2.97 29.84
N PRO A 154 -13.84 -1.92 29.24
CA PRO A 154 -13.96 -1.81 27.78
C PRO A 154 -12.65 -1.76 27.02
N ASN A 155 -11.59 -1.24 27.66
CA ASN A 155 -10.26 -1.05 27.06
C ASN A 155 -9.30 -2.20 27.33
N ASP A 156 -9.66 -3.20 28.17
CA ASP A 156 -8.81 -4.35 28.44
C ASP A 156 -8.70 -5.25 27.19
N ARG A 157 -7.54 -5.86 27.03
CA ARG A 157 -7.30 -6.88 26.01
C ARG A 157 -8.12 -8.13 26.32
N VAL A 158 -8.65 -8.76 25.27
CA VAL A 158 -9.45 -9.97 25.38
C VAL A 158 -8.55 -11.18 25.20
N THR A 159 -8.72 -12.16 26.07
CA THR A 159 -8.06 -13.46 25.90
C THR A 159 -8.77 -14.30 24.83
N TYR A 160 -8.04 -15.27 24.26
CA TYR A 160 -8.61 -16.21 23.30
C TYR A 160 -9.87 -16.91 23.83
N ALA A 161 -9.85 -17.39 25.09
CA ALA A 161 -11.01 -18.03 25.70
C ALA A 161 -12.21 -17.08 25.88
N GLU A 162 -11.96 -15.80 26.19
CA GLU A 162 -13.03 -14.81 26.31
C GLU A 162 -13.68 -14.50 24.97
N ALA A 163 -12.90 -14.32 23.90
CA ALA A 163 -13.42 -14.10 22.54
C ALA A 163 -14.24 -15.31 22.08
N VAL A 164 -13.72 -16.52 22.22
CA VAL A 164 -14.43 -17.76 21.92
C VAL A 164 -15.73 -17.87 22.71
N THR A 165 -15.72 -17.49 23.99
CA THR A 165 -16.93 -17.52 24.85
C THR A 165 -18.03 -16.59 24.32
N MET A 166 -17.67 -15.36 23.92
CA MET A 166 -18.62 -14.41 23.34
C MET A 166 -19.26 -14.93 22.06
N LEU A 167 -18.47 -15.57 21.19
CA LEU A 167 -18.96 -16.13 19.94
C LEU A 167 -19.81 -17.40 20.15
N ILE A 168 -19.45 -18.28 21.09
CA ILE A 168 -20.26 -19.45 21.46
C ILE A 168 -21.62 -19.03 22.03
N ARG A 169 -21.67 -17.92 22.77
CA ARG A 169 -22.94 -17.33 23.23
C ARG A 169 -23.74 -16.76 22.07
N ALA A 170 -23.11 -16.07 21.14
CA ALA A 170 -23.80 -15.56 19.96
C ALA A 170 -24.43 -16.67 19.11
N LEU A 171 -23.79 -17.83 19.04
CA LEU A 171 -24.27 -19.03 18.36
C LEU A 171 -25.35 -19.84 19.16
N GLY A 172 -25.57 -19.46 20.44
CA GLY A 172 -26.52 -20.12 21.33
C GLY A 172 -26.04 -21.41 22.01
N TYR A 173 -24.75 -21.77 21.88
CA TYR A 173 -24.18 -23.02 22.41
C TYR A 173 -23.77 -22.95 23.90
N GLU A 174 -24.10 -21.89 24.63
CA GLU A 174 -23.76 -21.78 26.06
C GLU A 174 -24.26 -22.98 26.89
N PRO A 175 -25.51 -23.52 26.68
CA PRO A 175 -25.96 -24.71 27.43
C PRO A 175 -25.08 -25.94 27.19
N GLN A 176 -24.62 -26.13 25.98
CA GLN A 176 -23.69 -27.22 25.63
C GLN A 176 -22.31 -26.99 26.25
N ALA A 177 -21.78 -25.77 26.20
CA ALA A 177 -20.51 -25.42 26.82
C ALA A 177 -20.55 -25.62 28.34
N ALA A 178 -21.66 -25.23 28.99
CA ALA A 178 -21.86 -25.43 30.42
C ALA A 178 -21.86 -26.93 30.80
N SER A 179 -22.52 -27.77 29.99
CA SER A 179 -22.56 -29.23 30.21
C SER A 179 -21.19 -29.89 30.02
N ARG A 180 -20.28 -29.26 29.31
CA ARG A 180 -18.91 -29.75 29.05
C ARG A 180 -17.83 -29.19 29.98
N GLY A 181 -18.24 -28.61 31.11
CA GLY A 181 -17.33 -28.10 32.14
C GLY A 181 -17.24 -26.58 32.26
N GLY A 182 -18.07 -25.85 31.49
CA GLY A 182 -18.16 -24.40 31.63
C GLY A 182 -16.89 -23.66 31.16
N TYR A 183 -16.69 -22.45 31.70
CA TYR A 183 -15.55 -21.58 31.34
C TYR A 183 -14.23 -21.99 31.98
N PRO A 184 -13.10 -22.01 31.28
CA PRO A 184 -12.97 -21.82 29.82
C PRO A 184 -13.14 -23.12 29.03
N THR A 185 -12.91 -24.28 29.64
CA THR A 185 -12.72 -25.58 28.99
C THR A 185 -13.94 -26.01 28.18
N GLY A 186 -15.13 -25.91 28.74
CA GLY A 186 -16.36 -26.31 28.05
C GLY A 186 -16.66 -25.48 26.81
N TYR A 187 -16.36 -24.17 26.87
CA TYR A 187 -16.48 -23.28 25.70
C TYR A 187 -15.45 -23.60 24.62
N MET A 188 -14.20 -23.84 25.00
CA MET A 188 -13.16 -24.21 24.02
C MET A 188 -13.45 -25.55 23.33
N VAL A 189 -13.87 -26.56 24.07
CA VAL A 189 -14.28 -27.86 23.51
C VAL A 189 -15.48 -27.72 22.58
N THR A 190 -16.49 -26.92 22.99
CA THR A 190 -17.66 -26.65 22.18
C THR A 190 -17.33 -25.90 20.89
N ALA A 191 -16.47 -24.91 20.97
CA ALA A 191 -16.00 -24.14 19.82
C ALA A 191 -15.26 -25.04 18.81
N SER A 192 -14.32 -25.84 19.27
CA SER A 192 -13.57 -26.77 18.43
C SER A 192 -14.48 -27.83 17.77
N SER A 193 -15.43 -28.42 18.54
CA SER A 193 -16.33 -29.45 18.02
C SER A 193 -17.32 -28.93 16.97
N ASN A 194 -17.59 -27.62 16.95
CA ASN A 194 -18.46 -26.97 15.96
C ASN A 194 -17.71 -26.24 14.86
N GLY A 195 -16.36 -26.35 14.80
CA GLY A 195 -15.55 -25.73 13.75
C GLY A 195 -15.26 -24.23 13.94
N LEU A 196 -15.69 -23.62 15.05
CA LEU A 196 -15.47 -22.18 15.30
C LEU A 196 -13.99 -21.82 15.31
N THR A 197 -13.13 -22.69 15.81
CA THR A 197 -11.68 -22.47 15.94
C THR A 197 -10.86 -22.95 14.74
N LYS A 198 -11.50 -23.29 13.62
CA LYS A 198 -10.79 -23.69 12.38
C LYS A 198 -9.82 -22.55 11.99
N GLY A 199 -8.57 -22.88 11.71
CA GLY A 199 -7.54 -21.93 11.30
C GLY A 199 -6.93 -21.10 12.44
N VAL A 200 -7.52 -21.09 13.64
CA VAL A 200 -7.04 -20.31 14.79
C VAL A 200 -6.61 -21.21 15.94
N SER A 201 -5.35 -21.06 16.39
CA SER A 201 -4.79 -21.82 17.52
C SER A 201 -4.04 -20.92 18.46
N SER A 202 -4.49 -20.83 19.71
CA SER A 202 -3.84 -20.05 20.75
C SER A 202 -4.08 -20.67 22.15
N SER A 203 -3.30 -20.28 23.15
CA SER A 203 -3.58 -20.67 24.54
C SER A 203 -4.77 -19.88 25.08
N ALA A 204 -5.60 -20.52 25.91
CA ALA A 204 -6.85 -19.93 26.42
C ALA A 204 -6.66 -18.56 27.11
N SER A 205 -5.53 -18.37 27.80
CA SER A 205 -5.23 -17.15 28.56
C SER A 205 -4.45 -16.09 27.80
N LYS A 206 -4.01 -16.38 26.57
CA LYS A 206 -3.26 -15.42 25.74
C LYS A 206 -4.21 -14.38 25.16
N ALA A 207 -3.79 -13.12 25.12
CA ALA A 207 -4.49 -12.08 24.40
C ALA A 207 -4.61 -12.47 22.90
N ILE A 208 -5.76 -12.18 22.30
CA ILE A 208 -6.05 -12.51 20.91
C ILE A 208 -5.92 -11.25 20.05
N ASN A 209 -5.40 -11.39 18.83
CA ASN A 209 -5.29 -10.31 17.87
C ASN A 209 -6.56 -10.13 17.04
N ARG A 210 -6.66 -9.01 16.29
CA ARG A 210 -7.82 -8.66 15.48
C ARG A 210 -8.01 -9.62 14.30
N GLY A 211 -6.93 -10.13 13.69
CA GLY A 211 -6.98 -11.10 12.61
C GLY A 211 -7.57 -12.44 13.06
N ASP A 212 -7.11 -12.97 14.19
CA ASP A 212 -7.65 -14.21 14.74
C ASP A 212 -9.13 -14.07 15.10
N VAL A 213 -9.57 -12.90 15.62
CA VAL A 213 -11.00 -12.66 15.87
C VAL A 213 -11.79 -12.58 14.57
N ALA A 214 -11.19 -12.03 13.49
CA ALA A 214 -11.85 -12.04 12.18
C ALA A 214 -12.03 -13.47 11.66
N GLU A 215 -11.03 -14.33 11.78
CA GLU A 215 -11.17 -15.76 11.41
C GLU A 215 -12.26 -16.46 12.24
N LEU A 216 -12.27 -16.29 13.56
CA LEU A 216 -13.32 -16.85 14.41
C LEU A 216 -14.70 -16.32 14.02
N ALA A 217 -14.82 -15.03 13.74
CA ALA A 217 -16.08 -14.40 13.36
C ALA A 217 -16.57 -14.90 11.99
N LYS A 218 -15.67 -15.04 10.98
CA LYS A 218 -15.99 -15.66 9.69
C LYS A 218 -16.50 -17.09 9.88
N ASN A 219 -15.79 -17.90 10.67
CA ASN A 219 -16.21 -19.27 10.95
C ASN A 219 -17.60 -19.33 11.61
N ALA A 220 -17.91 -18.38 12.50
CA ALA A 220 -19.22 -18.34 13.18
C ALA A 220 -20.39 -18.10 12.21
N LEU A 221 -20.18 -17.44 11.08
CA LEU A 221 -21.24 -17.06 10.15
C LEU A 221 -22.06 -18.25 9.64
N THR A 222 -21.41 -19.37 9.37
CA THR A 222 -22.01 -20.55 8.73
C THR A 222 -22.31 -21.70 9.70
N ILE A 223 -21.94 -21.57 10.98
CA ILE A 223 -22.25 -22.56 12.00
C ILE A 223 -23.77 -22.53 12.29
N LYS A 224 -24.43 -23.71 12.29
CA LYS A 224 -25.83 -23.84 12.65
C LYS A 224 -26.07 -23.37 14.08
N LEU A 225 -27.15 -22.62 14.32
CA LEU A 225 -27.48 -22.09 15.64
C LEU A 225 -28.03 -23.18 16.56
N MET A 226 -27.77 -23.05 17.84
CA MET A 226 -28.48 -23.80 18.89
C MET A 226 -29.58 -22.91 19.49
N GLU A 227 -30.82 -23.34 19.40
CA GLU A 227 -31.99 -22.60 19.91
C GLU A 227 -32.75 -23.41 20.94
N GLN A 228 -33.42 -22.72 21.85
CA GLN A 228 -34.36 -23.32 22.77
C GLN A 228 -35.68 -23.65 22.02
N VAL A 229 -36.00 -24.91 21.90
CA VAL A 229 -37.19 -25.40 21.16
C VAL A 229 -38.35 -25.77 22.03
N ASN A 230 -38.16 -25.89 23.36
CA ASN A 230 -39.20 -26.12 24.32
C ASN A 230 -39.07 -25.16 25.51
N TYR A 231 -40.18 -24.47 25.84
CA TYR A 231 -40.28 -23.44 26.88
C TYR A 231 -41.14 -23.89 28.09
N GLY A 232 -41.56 -25.17 28.15
CA GLY A 232 -42.34 -25.71 29.24
C GLY A 232 -41.50 -26.23 30.41
N ASN A 233 -42.05 -27.21 31.15
CA ASN A 233 -41.43 -27.78 32.34
C ASN A 233 -40.10 -28.52 32.07
N SER A 234 -39.75 -28.80 30.80
CA SER A 234 -38.48 -29.34 30.41
C SER A 234 -37.86 -28.45 29.33
N ILE A 235 -36.87 -27.67 29.69
CA ILE A 235 -36.10 -26.85 28.73
C ILE A 235 -35.31 -27.78 27.82
N LYS A 236 -35.47 -27.62 26.49
CA LYS A 236 -34.74 -28.37 25.49
C LYS A 236 -34.09 -27.43 24.48
N TYR A 237 -32.82 -27.63 24.22
CA TYR A 237 -32.06 -26.95 23.16
C TYR A 237 -31.76 -27.91 22.04
N GLU A 238 -31.89 -27.45 20.80
CA GLU A 238 -31.56 -28.21 19.60
C GLU A 238 -30.76 -27.34 18.61
N VAL A 239 -29.93 -28.01 17.79
CA VAL A 239 -29.31 -27.38 16.63
C VAL A 239 -30.35 -27.26 15.52
N VAL A 240 -30.56 -26.05 15.03
CA VAL A 240 -31.55 -25.72 13.99
C VAL A 240 -30.88 -25.46 12.65
N GLU A 241 -31.65 -25.53 11.56
CA GLU A 241 -31.12 -25.26 10.19
C GLU A 241 -30.98 -23.76 9.86
N LYS A 242 -30.63 -22.97 10.83
CA LYS A 242 -30.38 -21.53 10.76
C LYS A 242 -28.91 -21.23 11.10
N THR A 243 -28.40 -20.20 10.53
CA THR A 243 -27.05 -19.67 10.83
C THR A 243 -27.11 -18.17 11.16
N LEU A 244 -26.05 -17.59 11.64
CA LEU A 244 -25.97 -16.14 11.82
C LEU A 244 -26.20 -15.40 10.51
N LEU A 245 -25.66 -15.90 9.40
CA LEU A 245 -25.89 -15.34 8.06
C LEU A 245 -27.38 -15.35 7.68
N SER A 246 -27.99 -16.53 7.67
CA SER A 246 -29.32 -16.71 7.09
C SER A 246 -30.44 -16.15 7.93
N ASP A 247 -30.30 -16.12 9.28
CA ASP A 247 -31.36 -15.75 10.21
C ASP A 247 -31.17 -14.37 10.85
N ARG A 248 -29.93 -13.91 10.97
CA ARG A 248 -29.59 -12.64 11.65
C ARG A 248 -29.18 -11.53 10.71
N LEU A 249 -28.52 -11.88 9.60
CA LEU A 249 -27.97 -10.92 8.65
C LEU A 249 -28.71 -10.89 7.31
N ASP A 250 -29.69 -11.80 7.10
CA ASP A 250 -30.48 -11.95 5.87
C ASP A 250 -29.59 -12.15 4.61
N VAL A 251 -28.53 -12.93 4.80
CA VAL A 251 -27.53 -13.26 3.77
C VAL A 251 -27.52 -14.77 3.55
N ASP A 252 -27.60 -15.20 2.30
CA ASP A 252 -27.42 -16.60 1.91
C ASP A 252 -25.94 -16.88 1.63
N PHE A 253 -25.46 -18.03 2.08
CA PHE A 253 -24.15 -18.58 1.72
C PHE A 253 -24.35 -19.56 0.55
N VAL A 254 -23.61 -19.34 -0.54
CA VAL A 254 -23.68 -20.12 -1.76
C VAL A 254 -22.28 -20.59 -2.14
N GLU A 255 -22.11 -21.88 -2.26
CA GLU A 255 -20.95 -22.50 -2.91
C GLU A 255 -21.33 -22.90 -4.34
N GLY A 256 -20.48 -22.61 -5.31
CA GLY A 256 -20.78 -22.96 -6.69
C GLY A 256 -19.74 -22.49 -7.69
N SER A 257 -19.88 -22.94 -8.94
CA SER A 257 -19.00 -22.57 -10.04
C SER A 257 -19.47 -21.28 -10.72
N VAL A 258 -18.55 -20.34 -10.91
CA VAL A 258 -18.80 -19.10 -11.63
C VAL A 258 -18.72 -19.34 -13.14
N THR A 259 -19.85 -19.29 -13.84
CA THR A 259 -19.89 -19.54 -15.29
C THR A 259 -19.96 -18.30 -16.13
N ALA A 260 -20.32 -17.16 -15.56
CA ALA A 260 -20.30 -15.87 -16.26
C ALA A 260 -20.13 -14.70 -15.27
N ILE A 261 -19.43 -13.64 -15.73
CA ILE A 261 -19.25 -12.37 -15.02
C ILE A 261 -19.34 -11.23 -16.04
N GLY A 262 -20.29 -10.33 -15.87
CA GLY A 262 -20.47 -9.22 -16.80
C GLY A 262 -20.57 -9.71 -18.24
N ASN A 263 -19.82 -9.12 -19.12
CA ASN A 263 -19.84 -9.45 -20.55
C ASN A 263 -19.05 -10.71 -20.92
N THR A 264 -18.56 -11.49 -19.97
CA THR A 264 -17.72 -12.67 -20.18
C THR A 264 -18.36 -13.92 -19.63
N SER A 265 -18.29 -15.06 -20.34
CA SER A 265 -18.81 -16.35 -19.90
C SER A 265 -18.01 -17.51 -20.49
N ILE A 266 -17.87 -18.59 -19.70
CA ILE A 266 -17.25 -19.84 -20.15
C ILE A 266 -18.24 -20.74 -20.89
N ASP A 267 -19.54 -20.56 -20.67
CA ASP A 267 -20.61 -21.34 -21.33
C ASP A 267 -21.13 -20.67 -22.62
N GLY A 268 -20.63 -19.48 -22.98
CA GLY A 268 -21.05 -18.72 -24.14
C GLY A 268 -22.40 -17.98 -23.95
N SER A 269 -22.95 -17.95 -22.73
CA SER A 269 -24.16 -17.18 -22.45
C SER A 269 -23.87 -15.69 -22.41
N SER A 270 -24.81 -14.86 -22.89
CA SER A 270 -24.72 -13.42 -22.72
C SER A 270 -25.27 -13.03 -21.36
N VAL A 271 -24.49 -12.30 -20.57
CA VAL A 271 -24.85 -11.81 -19.24
C VAL A 271 -24.58 -10.32 -19.18
N ASP A 272 -25.52 -9.58 -18.59
CA ASP A 272 -25.37 -8.13 -18.39
C ASP A 272 -24.13 -7.78 -17.53
N LYS A 273 -23.45 -6.67 -17.84
CA LYS A 273 -22.22 -6.23 -17.16
C LYS A 273 -22.35 -6.12 -15.63
N SER A 274 -23.56 -5.97 -15.11
CA SER A 274 -23.84 -5.88 -13.67
C SER A 274 -24.18 -7.22 -13.01
N LYS A 275 -24.02 -8.34 -13.71
CA LYS A 275 -24.47 -9.66 -13.25
C LYS A 275 -23.31 -10.65 -13.15
N ILE A 276 -23.46 -11.59 -12.22
CA ILE A 276 -22.63 -12.79 -12.11
C ILE A 276 -23.55 -14.04 -12.10
N LYS A 277 -23.09 -15.13 -12.69
CA LYS A 277 -23.78 -16.40 -12.74
C LYS A 277 -23.02 -17.46 -11.96
N ILE A 278 -23.60 -17.93 -10.86
CA ILE A 278 -23.03 -18.95 -9.99
C ILE A 278 -24.00 -20.15 -10.02
N ASP A 279 -23.53 -21.33 -10.39
CA ASP A 279 -24.33 -22.55 -10.55
C ASP A 279 -25.64 -22.30 -11.32
N GLY A 280 -25.54 -21.55 -12.43
CA GLY A 280 -26.69 -21.27 -13.29
C GLY A 280 -27.64 -20.18 -12.77
N LYS A 281 -27.54 -19.74 -11.52
CA LYS A 281 -28.35 -18.64 -10.96
C LYS A 281 -27.65 -17.30 -11.13
N LEU A 282 -28.42 -16.30 -11.55
CA LEU A 282 -27.93 -14.93 -11.77
C LEU A 282 -28.14 -14.07 -10.54
N TYR A 283 -27.10 -13.33 -10.16
CA TYR A 283 -27.08 -12.34 -9.07
C TYR A 283 -26.64 -10.98 -9.58
N ASN A 284 -27.01 -9.91 -8.90
CA ASN A 284 -26.38 -8.60 -9.12
C ASN A 284 -24.96 -8.62 -8.51
N ILE A 285 -23.98 -8.02 -9.19
CA ILE A 285 -22.60 -7.98 -8.67
C ILE A 285 -22.49 -7.05 -7.44
N GLY A 286 -23.27 -5.98 -7.36
CA GLY A 286 -23.12 -4.99 -6.30
C GLY A 286 -21.73 -4.32 -6.35
N ASN A 287 -21.10 -4.21 -5.19
CA ASN A 287 -19.75 -3.67 -5.03
C ASN A 287 -18.68 -4.78 -4.86
N ALA A 288 -19.01 -6.04 -5.18
CA ALA A 288 -18.09 -7.15 -5.04
C ALA A 288 -17.01 -7.12 -6.11
N ASP A 289 -15.74 -7.34 -5.72
CA ASP A 289 -14.67 -7.61 -6.68
C ASP A 289 -14.77 -9.07 -7.16
N VAL A 290 -15.10 -9.23 -8.44
CA VAL A 290 -15.31 -10.56 -9.06
C VAL A 290 -14.34 -10.81 -10.22
N ARG A 291 -13.37 -9.89 -10.45
CA ARG A 291 -12.54 -9.81 -11.66
C ARG A 291 -11.86 -11.12 -12.05
N ASN A 292 -11.38 -11.90 -11.11
CA ASN A 292 -10.59 -13.12 -11.36
C ASN A 292 -11.32 -14.41 -10.94
N LEU A 293 -12.64 -14.39 -10.86
CA LEU A 293 -13.42 -15.54 -10.36
C LEU A 293 -14.10 -16.37 -11.45
N LEU A 294 -13.99 -15.97 -12.73
CA LEU A 294 -14.59 -16.73 -13.83
C LEU A 294 -14.01 -18.16 -13.88
N GLY A 295 -14.86 -19.15 -13.88
CA GLY A 295 -14.49 -20.57 -13.90
C GLY A 295 -14.15 -21.18 -12.55
N PHE A 296 -13.96 -20.36 -11.51
CA PHE A 296 -13.64 -20.83 -10.17
C PHE A 296 -14.88 -21.40 -9.45
N ASN A 297 -14.66 -22.38 -8.60
CA ASN A 297 -15.56 -22.69 -7.51
C ASN A 297 -15.37 -21.65 -6.43
N VAL A 298 -16.46 -21.03 -5.99
CA VAL A 298 -16.43 -19.91 -5.04
C VAL A 298 -17.31 -20.17 -3.83
N GLU A 299 -16.96 -19.52 -2.73
CA GLU A 299 -17.82 -19.22 -1.59
C GLU A 299 -18.37 -17.80 -1.78
N ALA A 300 -19.69 -17.66 -1.83
CA ALA A 300 -20.34 -16.40 -2.14
C ALA A 300 -21.38 -16.05 -1.05
N TYR A 301 -21.41 -14.77 -0.67
CA TYR A 301 -22.32 -14.21 0.32
C TYR A 301 -23.32 -13.31 -0.38
N ILE A 302 -24.58 -13.67 -0.33
CA ILE A 302 -25.65 -13.08 -1.16
C ILE A 302 -26.67 -12.39 -0.27
N ALA A 303 -26.80 -11.08 -0.36
CA ALA A 303 -27.90 -10.35 0.25
C ALA A 303 -29.20 -10.64 -0.50
N LYS A 304 -30.28 -10.98 0.22
CA LYS A 304 -31.57 -11.21 -0.35
C LYS A 304 -32.20 -9.93 -0.87
N GLY A 305 -32.70 -9.99 -2.09
CA GLY A 305 -33.43 -8.87 -2.67
C GLY A 305 -34.85 -8.79 -2.08
N ASP A 306 -35.35 -7.56 -1.85
CA ASP A 306 -36.73 -7.33 -1.53
C ASP A 306 -37.68 -7.93 -2.62
N SER A 307 -38.98 -8.10 -2.28
CA SER A 307 -39.95 -8.63 -3.20
C SER A 307 -39.88 -8.00 -4.60
N GLY A 308 -39.55 -8.82 -5.57
CA GLY A 308 -39.40 -8.39 -6.98
C GLY A 308 -38.02 -7.88 -7.38
N LYS A 309 -37.04 -7.79 -6.47
CA LYS A 309 -35.66 -7.50 -6.77
C LYS A 309 -34.80 -8.76 -6.79
N ARG A 310 -33.73 -8.73 -7.60
CA ARG A 310 -32.78 -9.84 -7.64
C ARG A 310 -31.81 -9.74 -6.48
N ASP A 311 -31.45 -10.92 -5.96
CA ASP A 311 -30.41 -11.05 -4.93
C ASP A 311 -29.08 -10.42 -5.38
N THR A 312 -28.33 -9.85 -4.44
CA THR A 312 -27.09 -9.11 -4.72
C THR A 312 -25.91 -9.78 -4.04
N LEU A 313 -24.86 -10.02 -4.80
CA LEU A 313 -23.57 -10.49 -4.29
C LEU A 313 -22.90 -9.39 -3.45
N LEU A 314 -22.57 -9.72 -2.21
CA LEU A 314 -21.81 -8.84 -1.32
C LEU A 314 -20.31 -9.08 -1.48
N VAL A 315 -19.90 -10.36 -1.51
CA VAL A 315 -18.53 -10.80 -1.70
C VAL A 315 -18.51 -12.23 -2.21
N ALA A 316 -17.53 -12.58 -3.02
CA ALA A 316 -17.21 -13.95 -3.40
C ALA A 316 -15.69 -14.16 -3.31
N GLN A 317 -15.31 -15.37 -2.93
CA GLN A 317 -13.92 -15.79 -2.82
C GLN A 317 -13.75 -17.17 -3.45
N ALA A 318 -12.54 -17.47 -3.97
CA ALA A 318 -12.25 -18.82 -4.44
C ALA A 318 -12.35 -19.81 -3.27
N ALA A 319 -13.17 -20.83 -3.41
CA ALA A 319 -13.40 -21.85 -2.38
C ALA A 319 -12.09 -22.60 -2.08
N GLU A 320 -11.75 -22.68 -0.78
CA GLU A 320 -10.50 -23.26 -0.29
C GLU A 320 -10.32 -24.70 -0.79
N GLY A 321 -9.20 -24.99 -1.45
CA GLY A 321 -8.86 -26.32 -1.95
C GLY A 321 -9.80 -26.87 -3.03
N GLN A 322 -10.68 -26.05 -3.61
CA GLN A 322 -11.57 -26.45 -4.70
C GLN A 322 -11.05 -26.08 -6.09
N ASN A 323 -9.98 -25.30 -6.15
CA ASN A 323 -9.37 -24.82 -7.38
C ASN A 323 -7.87 -25.08 -7.36
N THR A 324 -7.29 -25.52 -8.47
CA THR A 324 -5.84 -25.55 -8.68
C THR A 324 -5.52 -24.62 -9.83
N VAL A 325 -4.70 -23.62 -9.58
CA VAL A 325 -4.32 -22.61 -10.56
C VAL A 325 -2.85 -22.75 -10.88
N LEU A 326 -2.51 -22.62 -12.16
CA LEU A 326 -1.16 -22.53 -12.66
C LEU A 326 -1.09 -21.34 -13.62
N GLU A 327 -0.35 -20.33 -13.28
CA GLU A 327 -0.04 -19.21 -14.15
C GLU A 327 1.34 -19.42 -14.78
N ILE A 328 1.42 -19.21 -16.08
CA ILE A 328 2.63 -19.37 -16.90
C ILE A 328 2.82 -18.06 -17.66
N SER A 329 3.88 -17.33 -17.36
CA SER A 329 4.26 -16.12 -18.11
C SER A 329 4.63 -16.49 -19.57
N ALA A 330 4.41 -15.58 -20.49
CA ALA A 330 4.85 -15.73 -21.88
C ALA A 330 6.36 -16.06 -21.96
N ASP A 331 7.17 -15.46 -21.09
CA ASP A 331 8.62 -15.68 -21.02
C ASP A 331 9.02 -17.09 -20.57
N ASP A 332 8.15 -17.77 -19.85
CA ASP A 332 8.41 -19.13 -19.34
C ASP A 332 7.84 -20.23 -20.25
N LEU A 333 7.13 -19.86 -21.34
CA LEU A 333 6.57 -20.80 -22.28
C LEU A 333 7.65 -21.44 -23.16
N ASP A 334 7.80 -22.78 -23.09
CA ASP A 334 8.67 -23.55 -23.98
C ASP A 334 7.92 -23.98 -25.26
N SER A 335 6.73 -24.58 -25.09
CA SER A 335 5.90 -25.00 -26.20
C SER A 335 4.45 -25.26 -25.80
N VAL A 336 3.54 -25.04 -26.74
CA VAL A 336 2.11 -25.33 -26.60
C VAL A 336 1.76 -26.41 -27.63
N ASP A 337 1.23 -27.53 -27.16
CA ASP A 337 0.69 -28.62 -27.98
C ASP A 337 -0.85 -28.66 -27.86
N ALA A 338 -1.51 -28.13 -28.87
CA ALA A 338 -2.96 -28.09 -28.98
C ALA A 338 -3.52 -29.20 -29.88
N SER A 339 -2.66 -30.16 -30.29
CA SER A 339 -3.02 -31.26 -31.21
C SER A 339 -4.06 -32.21 -30.63
N SER A 340 -4.69 -32.99 -31.46
CA SER A 340 -5.94 -33.71 -31.22
C SER A 340 -5.90 -34.77 -30.11
N SER A 341 -4.74 -35.31 -29.74
CA SER A 341 -4.69 -36.48 -28.86
C SER A 341 -4.22 -36.19 -27.43
N SER A 342 -3.56 -35.05 -27.17
CA SER A 342 -3.05 -34.72 -25.82
C SER A 342 -2.68 -33.26 -25.78
N LYS A 343 -3.53 -32.45 -25.18
CA LYS A 343 -3.29 -31.00 -25.05
C LYS A 343 -2.40 -30.72 -23.83
N SER A 344 -1.32 -29.99 -24.07
CA SER A 344 -0.36 -29.70 -23.01
C SER A 344 0.47 -28.46 -23.28
N ILE A 345 0.94 -27.84 -22.20
CA ILE A 345 1.87 -26.71 -22.22
C ILE A 345 3.15 -27.15 -21.54
N LYS A 346 4.29 -26.91 -22.18
CA LYS A 346 5.60 -27.00 -21.52
C LYS A 346 6.06 -25.61 -21.15
N TYR A 347 6.64 -25.49 -19.98
CA TYR A 347 7.07 -24.23 -19.42
C TYR A 347 8.27 -24.41 -18.50
N ALA A 348 9.04 -23.35 -18.31
CA ALA A 348 10.25 -23.36 -17.49
C ALA A 348 9.93 -22.94 -16.03
N VAL A 349 10.50 -23.65 -15.06
CA VAL A 349 10.49 -23.25 -13.64
C VAL A 349 11.88 -23.51 -13.08
N GLY A 350 12.58 -22.45 -12.65
CA GLY A 350 13.93 -22.59 -12.10
C GLY A 350 14.91 -23.29 -13.04
N GLY A 351 14.80 -23.04 -14.36
CA GLY A 351 15.64 -23.61 -15.41
C GLY A 351 15.32 -25.07 -15.77
N LYS A 352 14.18 -25.62 -15.31
CA LYS A 352 13.71 -26.97 -15.65
C LYS A 352 12.38 -26.90 -16.36
N THR A 353 12.27 -27.64 -17.47
CA THR A 353 10.99 -27.78 -18.19
C THR A 353 10.01 -28.62 -17.39
N GLN A 354 8.81 -28.08 -17.20
CA GLN A 354 7.63 -28.73 -16.63
C GLN A 354 6.58 -28.94 -17.71
N LYS A 355 5.59 -29.79 -17.43
CA LYS A 355 4.47 -30.04 -18.33
C LYS A 355 3.14 -29.95 -17.61
N ALA A 356 2.28 -29.06 -18.06
CA ALA A 356 0.88 -28.96 -17.68
C ALA A 356 0.00 -29.72 -18.70
N THR A 357 -0.92 -30.54 -18.21
CA THR A 357 -1.87 -31.28 -19.05
C THR A 357 -3.23 -30.60 -19.02
N VAL A 358 -3.76 -30.27 -20.18
CA VAL A 358 -5.08 -29.63 -20.36
C VAL A 358 -6.08 -30.69 -20.87
N LEU A 359 -7.30 -30.69 -20.36
CA LEU A 359 -8.36 -31.59 -20.82
C LEU A 359 -8.69 -31.35 -22.30
N ASN A 360 -9.00 -32.43 -23.04
CA ASN A 360 -9.37 -32.32 -24.46
C ASN A 360 -10.67 -31.54 -24.71
N ASN A 361 -11.52 -31.43 -23.70
CA ASN A 361 -12.76 -30.66 -23.70
C ASN A 361 -12.68 -29.39 -22.86
N ALA A 362 -11.49 -28.97 -22.50
CA ALA A 362 -11.31 -27.75 -21.70
C ALA A 362 -11.86 -26.53 -22.46
N THR A 363 -12.38 -25.59 -21.67
CA THR A 363 -12.80 -24.28 -22.20
C THR A 363 -11.58 -23.41 -22.39
N VAL A 364 -11.41 -22.85 -23.57
CA VAL A 364 -10.39 -21.84 -23.87
C VAL A 364 -11.03 -20.45 -23.81
N MET A 365 -10.44 -19.55 -23.06
CA MET A 365 -10.80 -18.15 -22.98
C MET A 365 -9.63 -17.32 -23.49
N TYR A 366 -9.87 -16.46 -24.46
CA TYR A 366 -8.86 -15.55 -24.99
C TYR A 366 -9.28 -14.11 -24.71
N ASN A 367 -8.46 -13.42 -23.95
CA ASN A 367 -8.67 -12.03 -23.55
C ASN A 367 -10.14 -11.75 -23.10
N GLY A 368 -10.62 -12.58 -22.17
CA GLY A 368 -11.95 -12.43 -21.57
C GLY A 368 -13.13 -12.98 -22.38
N LYS A 369 -12.92 -13.42 -23.61
CA LYS A 369 -13.97 -14.03 -24.45
C LYS A 369 -13.70 -15.49 -24.70
N LYS A 370 -14.77 -16.26 -24.96
CA LYS A 370 -14.62 -17.66 -25.34
C LYS A 370 -13.88 -17.77 -26.66
N GLY A 371 -12.75 -18.45 -26.61
CA GLY A 371 -11.89 -18.77 -27.73
C GLY A 371 -12.05 -20.21 -28.18
N ASP A 372 -11.15 -20.64 -29.02
CA ASP A 372 -11.02 -22.02 -29.50
C ASP A 372 -9.59 -22.53 -29.31
N TRP A 373 -9.34 -23.77 -29.74
CA TRP A 373 -8.04 -24.40 -29.54
C TRP A 373 -6.90 -23.74 -30.34
N ASP A 374 -7.21 -23.01 -31.41
CA ASP A 374 -6.21 -22.27 -32.19
C ASP A 374 -5.70 -21.04 -31.41
N ASP A 375 -6.42 -20.63 -30.39
CA ASP A 375 -6.00 -19.56 -29.48
C ASP A 375 -5.02 -20.03 -28.42
N LEU A 376 -5.02 -21.31 -28.09
CA LEU A 376 -4.02 -21.91 -27.19
C LEU A 376 -2.71 -22.12 -27.95
N LYS A 377 -1.93 -21.08 -28.07
CA LYS A 377 -0.66 -20.99 -28.81
C LYS A 377 0.42 -20.33 -27.98
N MET A 378 1.62 -20.24 -28.51
CA MET A 378 2.66 -19.36 -27.96
C MET A 378 2.20 -17.90 -28.06
N ILE A 379 2.42 -17.17 -26.99
CA ILE A 379 2.17 -15.72 -26.88
C ILE A 379 3.49 -15.02 -26.59
N ASP A 380 3.65 -13.80 -27.09
CA ASP A 380 4.89 -13.02 -26.94
C ASP A 380 4.89 -12.15 -25.68
N SER A 381 3.70 -11.89 -25.09
CA SER A 381 3.51 -11.10 -23.88
C SER A 381 2.26 -11.55 -23.11
N GLY A 382 2.22 -11.28 -21.82
CA GLY A 382 1.13 -11.68 -20.95
C GLY A 382 1.32 -13.06 -20.32
N SER A 383 0.22 -13.79 -20.07
CA SER A 383 0.25 -15.09 -19.39
C SER A 383 -0.81 -16.06 -19.87
N ILE A 384 -0.57 -17.35 -19.66
CA ILE A 384 -1.58 -18.41 -19.74
C ILE A 384 -1.90 -18.89 -18.33
N VAL A 385 -3.15 -18.70 -17.89
CA VAL A 385 -3.64 -19.16 -16.61
C VAL A 385 -4.46 -20.45 -16.81
N LEU A 386 -4.02 -21.54 -16.22
CA LEU A 386 -4.68 -22.83 -16.26
C LEU A 386 -5.42 -23.08 -14.95
N LEU A 387 -6.68 -23.47 -15.04
CA LEU A 387 -7.53 -23.74 -13.88
C LEU A 387 -8.03 -25.20 -13.93
N ASP A 388 -7.79 -25.96 -12.83
CA ASP A 388 -8.46 -27.22 -12.53
C ASP A 388 -9.49 -26.96 -11.42
N SER A 389 -10.72 -26.72 -11.80
CA SER A 389 -11.87 -26.58 -10.88
C SER A 389 -12.65 -27.91 -10.71
N GLU A 390 -12.26 -28.96 -11.41
CA GLU A 390 -12.83 -30.31 -11.29
C GLU A 390 -12.02 -31.22 -10.34
N LYS A 391 -10.85 -30.77 -9.90
CA LYS A 391 -9.94 -31.47 -8.98
C LYS A 391 -9.51 -32.87 -9.47
N ASN A 392 -9.33 -33.00 -10.76
CA ASN A 392 -8.93 -34.27 -11.38
C ASN A 392 -7.46 -34.31 -11.81
N GLY A 393 -6.68 -33.26 -11.47
CA GLY A 393 -5.27 -33.11 -11.78
C GLY A 393 -5.00 -32.75 -13.24
N LYS A 394 -6.03 -32.32 -13.97
CA LYS A 394 -5.92 -31.80 -15.33
C LYS A 394 -6.71 -30.50 -15.43
N TYR A 395 -6.18 -29.54 -16.15
CA TYR A 395 -6.80 -28.24 -16.28
C TYR A 395 -7.99 -28.28 -17.23
N ASN A 396 -9.15 -27.86 -16.75
CA ASN A 396 -10.41 -27.85 -17.50
C ASN A 396 -10.74 -26.47 -18.09
N ILE A 397 -9.99 -25.41 -17.72
CA ILE A 397 -10.10 -24.08 -18.32
C ILE A 397 -8.69 -23.54 -18.57
N ALA A 398 -8.50 -22.90 -19.72
CA ALA A 398 -7.29 -22.17 -20.07
C ALA A 398 -7.65 -20.72 -20.41
N PHE A 399 -7.15 -19.77 -19.65
CA PHE A 399 -7.25 -18.35 -19.95
C PHE A 399 -5.94 -17.90 -20.60
N ILE A 400 -6.03 -17.37 -21.80
CA ILE A 400 -4.94 -16.77 -22.54
C ILE A 400 -5.12 -15.25 -22.41
N ASN A 401 -4.21 -14.63 -21.68
CA ASN A 401 -4.16 -13.19 -21.46
C ASN A 401 -2.98 -12.62 -22.24
N GLU A 402 -3.15 -12.47 -23.55
CA GLU A 402 -2.16 -11.86 -24.43
C GLU A 402 -2.26 -10.33 -24.29
N THR A 403 -1.16 -9.67 -23.98
CA THR A 403 -1.12 -8.24 -23.68
C THR A 403 -0.52 -7.43 -24.80
N VAL A 404 -0.86 -6.14 -24.86
CA VAL A 404 -0.26 -5.14 -25.73
C VAL A 404 -0.01 -3.87 -24.94
N ASN A 405 1.17 -3.25 -25.14
CA ASN A 405 1.52 -2.02 -24.46
C ASN A 405 1.19 -0.81 -25.33
N TYR A 406 0.55 0.18 -24.75
CA TYR A 406 0.41 1.54 -25.25
C TYR A 406 1.27 2.47 -24.42
N VAL A 407 2.17 3.19 -25.05
CA VAL A 407 2.96 4.23 -24.40
C VAL A 407 2.30 5.57 -24.69
N VAL A 408 1.78 6.21 -23.66
CA VAL A 408 1.00 7.44 -23.80
C VAL A 408 1.82 8.55 -24.45
N ASP A 409 1.33 9.08 -25.56
CA ASP A 409 1.88 10.26 -26.23
C ASP A 409 1.07 11.51 -25.89
N GLU A 410 -0.25 11.46 -26.10
CA GLU A 410 -1.17 12.55 -25.82
C GLU A 410 -2.49 12.00 -25.28
N VAL A 411 -3.08 12.72 -24.33
CA VAL A 411 -4.37 12.41 -23.72
C VAL A 411 -5.35 13.53 -24.01
N SER A 412 -6.49 13.21 -24.61
CA SER A 412 -7.62 14.12 -24.75
C SER A 412 -8.67 13.81 -23.69
N SER A 413 -8.67 14.55 -22.58
CA SER A 413 -9.62 14.36 -21.46
C SER A 413 -11.08 14.51 -21.90
N SER A 414 -11.38 15.36 -22.88
CA SER A 414 -12.76 15.61 -23.34
C SER A 414 -13.32 14.49 -24.24
N SER A 415 -12.48 13.72 -24.87
CA SER A 415 -12.86 12.60 -25.76
C SER A 415 -12.34 11.25 -25.25
N HIS A 416 -11.76 11.21 -24.07
CA HIS A 416 -11.14 10.03 -23.44
C HIS A 416 -10.16 9.26 -24.36
N ARG A 417 -9.52 10.00 -25.29
CA ARG A 417 -8.59 9.42 -26.27
C ARG A 417 -7.17 9.44 -25.73
N VAL A 418 -6.48 8.33 -25.94
CA VAL A 418 -5.06 8.18 -25.62
C VAL A 418 -4.35 7.74 -26.89
N SER A 419 -3.40 8.56 -27.39
CA SER A 419 -2.55 8.20 -28.53
C SER A 419 -1.27 7.49 -28.05
N ASP A 420 -0.75 6.61 -28.87
CA ASP A 420 0.47 5.85 -28.59
C ASP A 420 1.70 6.47 -29.28
N LYS A 421 2.82 6.56 -28.57
CA LYS A 421 4.11 7.08 -29.08
C LYS A 421 4.72 6.25 -30.23
N TYR A 422 4.35 4.97 -30.29
CA TYR A 422 4.94 4.03 -31.26
C TYR A 422 3.96 3.59 -32.36
N ASP A 423 2.99 4.46 -32.68
CA ASP A 423 2.03 4.26 -33.78
C ASP A 423 1.14 3.00 -33.62
N GLN A 424 0.89 2.52 -32.40
CA GLN A 424 -0.11 1.47 -32.13
C GLN A 424 -1.53 1.98 -32.39
N GLY A 425 -1.69 3.29 -32.62
CA GLY A 425 -2.96 3.95 -32.88
C GLY A 425 -3.50 4.72 -31.67
N THR A 426 -4.79 4.90 -31.62
CA THR A 426 -5.47 5.62 -30.55
C THR A 426 -6.51 4.73 -29.90
N ILE A 427 -6.51 4.65 -28.59
CA ILE A 427 -7.57 4.00 -27.81
C ILE A 427 -8.50 5.04 -27.19
N VAL A 428 -9.74 4.62 -26.91
CA VAL A 428 -10.73 5.44 -26.20
C VAL A 428 -10.97 4.75 -24.85
N LEU A 429 -10.65 5.45 -23.77
CA LEU A 429 -10.80 4.95 -22.41
C LEU A 429 -12.00 5.64 -21.73
N ASP A 430 -13.17 5.56 -22.33
CA ASP A 430 -14.38 6.14 -21.80
C ASP A 430 -15.03 5.18 -20.78
N PRO A 431 -15.13 5.53 -19.50
CA PRO A 431 -15.73 4.66 -18.49
C PRO A 431 -17.23 4.39 -18.73
N ASP A 432 -17.89 5.24 -19.52
CA ASP A 432 -19.30 5.08 -19.90
C ASP A 432 -19.47 4.20 -21.15
N ASP A 433 -18.38 3.89 -21.86
CA ASP A 433 -18.40 2.98 -23.01
C ASP A 433 -18.56 1.53 -22.50
N GLY A 434 -19.52 0.81 -23.08
CA GLY A 434 -19.78 -0.59 -22.75
C GLY A 434 -18.63 -1.55 -23.13
N ASP A 435 -17.70 -1.09 -23.97
CA ASP A 435 -16.59 -1.88 -24.48
C ASP A 435 -15.40 -1.92 -23.48
N ILE A 436 -15.27 -0.93 -22.56
CA ILE A 436 -14.21 -0.91 -21.56
C ILE A 436 -14.68 -1.55 -20.27
N SER A 437 -13.93 -2.52 -19.79
CA SER A 437 -14.24 -3.21 -18.55
C SER A 437 -13.59 -2.52 -17.33
N TYR A 438 -12.29 -2.27 -17.35
CA TYR A 438 -11.58 -1.45 -16.35
C TYR A 438 -10.13 -1.17 -16.74
N ILE A 439 -9.58 -0.06 -16.25
CA ILE A 439 -8.15 0.25 -16.21
C ILE A 439 -7.78 0.48 -14.75
N ILE A 440 -6.70 -0.10 -14.29
CA ILE A 440 -6.23 -0.01 -12.91
C ILE A 440 -4.76 0.38 -12.84
N ASP A 441 -4.36 0.99 -11.72
CA ASP A 441 -2.96 1.17 -11.37
C ASP A 441 -2.36 -0.09 -10.69
N LYS A 442 -1.10 -0.02 -10.30
CA LYS A 442 -0.41 -1.10 -9.57
C LYS A 442 -1.01 -1.42 -8.19
N ASN A 443 -1.83 -0.53 -7.62
CA ASN A 443 -2.51 -0.72 -6.34
C ASN A 443 -3.94 -1.25 -6.52
N ASN A 444 -4.34 -1.59 -7.76
CA ASN A 444 -5.69 -1.98 -8.17
C ASN A 444 -6.74 -0.85 -8.05
N GLU A 445 -6.32 0.42 -7.99
CA GLU A 445 -7.21 1.57 -8.06
C GLU A 445 -7.62 1.83 -9.52
N LEU A 446 -8.87 2.23 -9.74
CA LEU A 446 -9.38 2.53 -11.09
C LEU A 446 -8.74 3.82 -11.60
N ILE A 447 -8.31 3.80 -12.88
CA ILE A 447 -7.69 4.92 -13.59
C ILE A 447 -8.60 5.35 -14.72
N GLU A 448 -8.85 6.65 -14.84
CA GLU A 448 -9.54 7.26 -15.98
C GLU A 448 -8.51 7.84 -16.98
N ALA A 449 -8.91 8.08 -18.22
CA ALA A 449 -8.02 8.68 -19.23
C ALA A 449 -7.35 9.98 -18.76
N LYS A 450 -8.08 10.83 -18.03
CA LYS A 450 -7.56 12.10 -17.48
C LYS A 450 -6.44 11.96 -16.45
N ASP A 451 -6.28 10.76 -15.87
CA ASP A 451 -5.28 10.46 -14.84
C ASP A 451 -3.97 9.92 -15.47
N LEU A 452 -3.95 9.74 -16.80
CA LEU A 452 -2.78 9.31 -17.54
C LEU A 452 -1.90 10.50 -17.93
N GLU A 453 -0.60 10.29 -17.86
CA GLU A 453 0.41 11.27 -18.26
C GLU A 453 1.21 10.76 -19.47
N GLU A 454 1.84 11.67 -20.18
CA GLU A 454 2.78 11.32 -21.27
C GLU A 454 3.86 10.36 -20.72
N TRP A 455 4.20 9.34 -21.51
CA TRP A 455 5.10 8.24 -21.17
C TRP A 455 4.54 7.18 -20.21
N ASP A 456 3.35 7.33 -19.66
CA ASP A 456 2.75 6.21 -18.93
C ASP A 456 2.62 5.00 -19.85
N VAL A 457 2.88 3.81 -19.29
CA VAL A 457 2.72 2.56 -20.03
C VAL A 457 1.41 1.89 -19.62
N VAL A 458 0.48 1.82 -20.57
CA VAL A 458 -0.80 1.13 -20.38
C VAL A 458 -0.70 -0.25 -21.03
N THR A 459 -0.58 -1.28 -20.20
CA THR A 459 -0.59 -2.68 -20.65
C THR A 459 -2.03 -3.15 -20.74
N LEU A 460 -2.50 -3.43 -21.94
CA LEU A 460 -3.88 -3.78 -22.26
C LEU A 460 -4.03 -5.25 -22.63
N THR A 461 -5.12 -5.85 -22.18
CA THR A 461 -5.67 -7.09 -22.68
C THR A 461 -6.93 -6.77 -23.43
N VAL A 462 -6.94 -7.01 -24.74
CA VAL A 462 -8.06 -6.65 -25.64
C VAL A 462 -8.66 -7.91 -26.26
N SER A 463 -9.98 -8.09 -26.13
CA SER A 463 -10.67 -9.21 -26.78
C SER A 463 -10.59 -9.12 -28.29
N LYS A 464 -10.74 -10.25 -29.01
CA LYS A 464 -10.67 -10.31 -30.48
C LYS A 464 -11.66 -9.38 -31.20
N ASP A 465 -12.83 -9.19 -30.58
CA ASP A 465 -13.88 -8.31 -31.10
C ASP A 465 -13.77 -6.86 -30.61
N GLY A 466 -12.76 -6.57 -29.77
CA GLY A 466 -12.52 -5.24 -29.19
C GLY A 466 -13.54 -4.81 -28.16
N SER A 467 -14.48 -5.69 -27.75
CA SER A 467 -15.58 -5.33 -26.85
C SER A 467 -15.22 -5.45 -25.36
N LEU A 468 -14.08 -6.05 -25.02
CA LEU A 468 -13.55 -6.12 -23.67
C LEU A 468 -12.12 -5.62 -23.66
N ILE A 469 -11.85 -4.64 -22.81
CA ILE A 469 -10.53 -4.05 -22.60
C ILE A 469 -10.24 -4.03 -21.10
N TYR A 470 -9.17 -4.68 -20.71
CA TYR A 470 -8.63 -4.62 -19.36
C TYR A 470 -7.24 -4.01 -19.41
N GLY A 471 -6.91 -3.11 -18.51
CA GLY A 471 -5.61 -2.46 -18.53
C GLY A 471 -4.98 -2.30 -17.18
N THR A 472 -3.65 -2.27 -17.17
CA THR A 472 -2.85 -1.90 -16.01
C THR A 472 -1.89 -0.79 -16.41
N VAL A 473 -1.87 0.29 -15.65
CA VAL A 473 -0.97 1.43 -15.86
C VAL A 473 0.20 1.33 -14.90
N ILE A 474 1.41 1.48 -15.43
CA ILE A 474 2.63 1.59 -14.63
C ILE A 474 3.20 2.99 -14.77
N GLN A 475 3.29 3.69 -13.64
CA GLN A 475 3.72 5.10 -13.53
C GLN A 475 5.07 5.26 -12.80
N ASN A 476 5.89 4.22 -12.75
CA ASN A 476 7.19 4.24 -12.10
C ASN A 476 8.31 4.03 -13.12
N PRO A 477 8.84 5.08 -13.71
CA PRO A 477 10.01 4.99 -14.59
C PRO A 477 11.28 4.67 -13.79
N ILE A 478 12.28 4.15 -14.50
CA ILE A 478 13.64 3.95 -14.00
C ILE A 478 14.55 4.91 -14.72
N GLU A 479 15.31 5.68 -14.00
CA GLU A 479 16.40 6.49 -14.57
C GLU A 479 17.72 5.75 -14.44
N GLY A 480 18.60 5.84 -15.41
CA GLY A 480 19.90 5.22 -15.35
C GLY A 480 20.60 5.12 -16.69
N LYS A 481 21.74 4.43 -16.66
CA LYS A 481 22.55 4.14 -17.83
C LYS A 481 22.65 2.66 -18.07
N ILE A 482 22.55 2.24 -19.32
CA ILE A 482 22.75 0.83 -19.69
C ILE A 482 24.24 0.51 -19.59
N GLU A 483 24.60 -0.37 -18.69
CA GLU A 483 25.96 -0.83 -18.41
C GLU A 483 26.31 -2.07 -19.21
N GLU A 484 25.32 -2.97 -19.40
CA GLU A 484 25.49 -4.26 -20.07
C GLU A 484 24.21 -4.63 -20.82
N THR A 485 24.34 -5.39 -21.93
CA THR A 485 23.19 -5.92 -22.69
C THR A 485 23.43 -7.39 -23.02
N ASP A 486 22.35 -8.15 -23.05
CA ASP A 486 22.29 -9.46 -23.72
C ASP A 486 21.25 -9.42 -24.85
N SER A 487 20.87 -10.59 -25.42
CA SER A 487 19.98 -10.65 -26.57
C SER A 487 18.55 -10.15 -26.28
N GLU A 488 18.12 -10.14 -25.03
CA GLU A 488 16.73 -9.89 -24.63
C GLU A 488 16.62 -8.91 -23.46
N SER A 489 17.75 -8.47 -22.88
CA SER A 489 17.77 -7.72 -21.65
C SER A 489 18.88 -6.69 -21.62
N VAL A 490 18.70 -5.69 -20.76
CA VAL A 490 19.70 -4.69 -20.41
C VAL A 490 19.92 -4.66 -18.91
N TYR A 491 21.08 -4.17 -18.49
CA TYR A 491 21.42 -3.96 -17.09
C TYR A 491 21.54 -2.45 -16.83
N ILE A 492 20.76 -1.97 -15.86
CA ILE A 492 20.72 -0.57 -15.43
C ILE A 492 20.96 -0.59 -13.92
N ASP A 493 22.00 0.11 -13.45
CA ASP A 493 22.42 0.11 -12.03
C ASP A 493 22.57 -1.31 -11.44
N GLY A 494 23.18 -2.20 -12.21
CA GLY A 494 23.42 -3.60 -11.84
C GLY A 494 22.17 -4.48 -11.80
N LYS A 495 20.97 -3.97 -12.12
CA LYS A 495 19.72 -4.71 -12.16
C LYS A 495 19.33 -5.06 -13.60
N LYS A 496 18.96 -6.32 -13.81
CA LYS A 496 18.56 -6.85 -15.12
C LYS A 496 17.09 -6.51 -15.43
N TYR A 497 16.84 -5.98 -16.64
CA TYR A 497 15.50 -5.72 -17.18
C TYR A 497 15.37 -6.35 -18.56
N LYS A 498 14.27 -7.07 -18.79
CA LYS A 498 13.91 -7.53 -20.13
C LYS A 498 13.35 -6.37 -20.95
N ILE A 499 13.41 -6.50 -22.28
CA ILE A 499 12.83 -5.53 -23.22
C ILE A 499 11.47 -6.08 -23.66
N ALA A 500 10.44 -5.27 -23.60
CA ALA A 500 9.10 -5.66 -24.06
C ALA A 500 9.11 -5.88 -25.60
N ALA A 501 8.42 -6.91 -26.06
CA ALA A 501 8.31 -7.21 -27.50
C ALA A 501 7.66 -6.06 -28.30
N SER A 502 6.86 -5.24 -27.64
CA SER A 502 6.22 -4.05 -28.21
C SER A 502 7.17 -2.86 -28.43
N TYR A 503 8.35 -2.85 -27.76
CA TYR A 503 9.30 -1.75 -27.93
C TYR A 503 9.98 -1.81 -29.31
N PRO A 504 9.81 -0.79 -30.17
CA PRO A 504 10.18 -0.91 -31.57
C PRO A 504 11.67 -0.63 -31.86
N HIS A 505 12.43 -0.14 -30.88
CA HIS A 505 13.80 0.28 -31.04
C HIS A 505 14.78 -0.67 -30.35
N SER A 506 16.08 -0.51 -30.59
CA SER A 506 17.13 -1.26 -29.92
C SER A 506 17.82 -0.39 -28.88
N LEU A 507 17.98 -0.90 -27.69
CA LEU A 507 18.75 -0.31 -26.61
C LEU A 507 20.22 -0.76 -26.70
N LYS A 508 21.18 0.12 -26.36
CA LYS A 508 22.61 -0.10 -26.46
C LYS A 508 23.32 0.22 -25.16
N ILE A 509 24.49 -0.40 -24.97
CA ILE A 509 25.40 -0.01 -23.88
C ILE A 509 25.74 1.47 -24.03
N GLY A 510 25.57 2.21 -22.96
CA GLY A 510 25.84 3.65 -22.91
C GLY A 510 24.59 4.52 -23.09
N ASP A 511 23.44 3.96 -23.54
CA ASP A 511 22.18 4.71 -23.54
C ASP A 511 21.83 5.10 -22.11
N GLU A 512 21.64 6.39 -21.87
CA GLU A 512 21.38 6.97 -20.56
C GLU A 512 20.13 7.84 -20.64
N GLY A 513 19.15 7.58 -19.76
CA GLY A 513 17.87 8.29 -19.77
C GLY A 513 16.84 7.65 -18.87
N THR A 514 15.57 7.84 -19.22
CA THR A 514 14.40 7.31 -18.49
C THR A 514 13.82 6.11 -19.22
N PHE A 515 13.65 5.01 -18.50
CA PHE A 515 13.09 3.75 -18.99
C PHE A 515 11.74 3.52 -18.34
N TYR A 516 10.72 3.25 -19.15
CA TYR A 516 9.35 3.06 -18.72
C TYR A 516 8.98 1.59 -18.82
N LEU A 517 8.44 1.06 -17.73
CA LEU A 517 8.13 -0.36 -17.62
C LEU A 517 6.65 -0.63 -17.92
N ASP A 518 6.40 -1.80 -18.49
CA ASP A 518 5.06 -2.37 -18.61
C ASP A 518 4.62 -3.09 -17.31
N ALA A 519 3.42 -3.64 -17.31
CA ALA A 519 2.87 -4.37 -16.16
C ALA A 519 3.64 -5.66 -15.81
N GLU A 520 4.46 -6.16 -16.73
CA GLU A 520 5.32 -7.34 -16.53
C GLU A 520 6.73 -6.95 -16.04
N GLY A 521 7.00 -5.65 -15.88
CA GLY A 521 8.30 -5.11 -15.47
C GLY A 521 9.34 -5.10 -16.59
N LYS A 522 8.93 -5.18 -17.84
CA LYS A 522 9.80 -5.10 -19.02
C LYS A 522 9.86 -3.64 -19.51
N ILE A 523 10.98 -3.25 -20.10
CA ILE A 523 11.12 -1.91 -20.69
C ILE A 523 10.26 -1.83 -21.94
N ALA A 524 9.20 -1.02 -21.87
CA ALA A 524 8.27 -0.77 -22.97
C ALA A 524 8.54 0.55 -23.71
N ALA A 525 9.24 1.51 -23.05
CA ALA A 525 9.65 2.76 -23.66
C ALA A 525 10.96 3.27 -23.06
N TYR A 526 11.65 4.13 -23.84
CA TYR A 526 12.86 4.80 -23.45
C TYR A 526 12.88 6.23 -23.99
N SER A 527 13.26 7.16 -23.14
CA SER A 527 13.54 8.55 -23.49
C SER A 527 14.98 8.91 -23.15
N GLU A 528 15.68 9.49 -24.12
CA GLU A 528 17.03 10.05 -23.90
C GLU A 528 17.00 11.28 -22.98
N ASP A 529 15.81 11.92 -22.84
CA ASP A 529 15.63 12.99 -21.87
C ASP A 529 15.65 12.39 -20.46
N LYS A 530 16.63 12.79 -19.65
CA LYS A 530 16.76 12.38 -18.23
C LYS A 530 15.55 12.79 -17.37
N THR A 531 14.56 13.41 -17.98
CA THR A 531 13.32 13.84 -17.35
C THR A 531 12.20 13.92 -18.38
N ALA A 532 11.35 12.95 -18.41
CA ALA A 532 9.98 13.14 -18.86
C ALA A 532 9.27 13.99 -17.80
N GLY A 533 9.54 15.27 -17.78
CA GLY A 533 9.03 16.20 -16.81
C GLY A 533 9.89 17.45 -16.73
N LYS A 534 9.35 18.51 -16.23
CA LYS A 534 10.00 19.79 -16.04
C LYS A 534 11.30 19.63 -15.23
N ASN A 535 12.44 20.13 -15.70
CA ASN A 535 13.68 20.17 -14.95
C ASN A 535 13.58 21.19 -13.83
N TYR A 536 13.13 20.74 -12.67
CA TYR A 536 13.05 21.59 -11.49
C TYR A 536 14.42 21.76 -10.84
N ALA A 537 14.72 22.99 -10.44
CA ALA A 537 15.84 23.30 -9.56
C ALA A 537 15.51 24.47 -8.64
N TYR A 538 16.10 24.45 -7.46
CA TYR A 538 16.10 25.62 -6.59
C TYR A 538 17.23 26.55 -7.01
N LEU A 539 16.88 27.76 -7.44
CA LEU A 539 17.84 28.81 -7.82
C LEU A 539 18.47 29.38 -6.56
N ALA A 540 19.62 28.86 -6.17
CA ALA A 540 20.34 29.30 -4.98
C ALA A 540 20.98 30.66 -5.17
N ASP A 541 21.61 30.87 -6.35
CA ASP A 541 22.25 32.16 -6.70
C ASP A 541 22.34 32.34 -8.22
N MET A 542 22.43 33.58 -8.66
CA MET A 542 22.75 33.94 -10.04
C MET A 542 23.51 35.26 -10.07
N ASP A 543 24.55 35.37 -10.87
CA ASP A 543 25.37 36.58 -11.02
C ASP A 543 26.09 36.56 -12.35
N ILE A 544 26.65 37.73 -12.73
CA ILE A 544 27.57 37.86 -13.85
C ILE A 544 28.98 37.74 -13.34
N GLU A 545 29.76 36.83 -13.85
CA GLU A 545 31.15 36.63 -13.47
C GLU A 545 31.97 37.90 -13.74
N LYS A 546 32.72 38.34 -12.75
CA LYS A 546 33.52 39.56 -12.88
C LYS A 546 34.71 39.32 -13.82
N GLY A 547 34.81 40.09 -14.91
CA GLY A 547 35.90 39.99 -15.88
C GLY A 547 35.58 40.62 -17.22
N LEU A 548 36.59 40.66 -18.14
CA LEU A 548 36.45 41.24 -19.49
C LEU A 548 35.46 40.48 -20.40
N SER A 549 35.07 39.27 -20.06
CA SER A 549 34.09 38.44 -20.78
C SER A 549 33.08 37.80 -19.80
N GLY A 550 32.61 38.60 -18.82
CA GLY A 550 31.75 38.10 -17.79
C GLY A 550 30.54 37.33 -18.36
N LYS A 551 30.41 36.08 -17.97
CA LYS A 551 29.28 35.22 -18.34
C LYS A 551 28.27 35.19 -17.22
N LEU A 552 26.97 35.17 -17.57
CA LEU A 552 25.91 34.89 -16.63
C LEU A 552 26.10 33.48 -16.07
N LYS A 553 26.00 33.35 -14.77
CA LYS A 553 26.12 32.08 -14.05
C LYS A 553 24.86 31.83 -13.22
N PHE A 554 24.43 30.57 -13.17
CA PHE A 554 23.36 30.08 -12.34
C PHE A 554 23.90 29.07 -11.33
N LYS A 555 23.65 29.26 -10.04
CA LYS A 555 23.88 28.27 -9.02
C LYS A 555 22.57 27.59 -8.71
N LEU A 556 22.43 26.35 -9.15
CA LEU A 556 21.21 25.56 -9.08
C LEU A 556 21.40 24.39 -8.12
N PHE A 557 20.44 24.19 -7.23
CA PHE A 557 20.30 22.94 -6.50
C PHE A 557 19.25 22.10 -7.21
N THR A 558 19.67 21.01 -7.84
CA THR A 558 18.83 20.22 -8.76
C THR A 558 17.94 19.23 -8.02
N LYS A 559 16.94 18.69 -8.71
CA LYS A 559 16.07 17.60 -8.19
C LYS A 559 16.84 16.32 -7.82
N ASP A 560 18.07 16.17 -8.35
CA ASP A 560 18.94 15.02 -8.09
C ASP A 560 19.86 15.24 -6.86
N GLY A 561 19.65 16.35 -6.15
CA GLY A 561 20.41 16.70 -4.93
C GLY A 561 21.79 17.32 -5.23
N GLU A 562 22.09 17.66 -6.48
CA GLU A 562 23.38 18.25 -6.87
C GLU A 562 23.34 19.77 -6.86
N THR A 563 24.41 20.38 -6.40
CA THR A 563 24.63 21.82 -6.57
C THR A 563 25.47 22.08 -7.82
N LEU A 564 24.86 22.58 -8.87
CA LEU A 564 25.49 22.89 -10.14
C LEU A 564 25.72 24.39 -10.29
N THR A 565 26.91 24.78 -10.85
CA THR A 565 27.15 26.13 -11.32
C THR A 565 27.28 26.13 -12.84
N LEU A 566 26.18 26.52 -13.51
CA LEU A 566 26.05 26.48 -14.96
C LEU A 566 26.23 27.87 -15.60
N ASN A 567 26.77 27.91 -16.80
CA ASN A 567 26.82 29.15 -17.58
C ASN A 567 25.44 29.40 -18.22
N GLY A 568 25.02 30.65 -18.28
CA GLY A 568 23.94 31.06 -19.17
C GLY A 568 24.40 31.07 -20.64
N ALA A 569 23.52 30.65 -21.51
CA ALA A 569 23.74 30.82 -22.94
C ALA A 569 23.86 32.31 -23.31
N SER A 570 24.46 32.64 -24.46
CA SER A 570 24.61 34.02 -24.92
C SER A 570 23.28 34.80 -25.03
N ARG A 571 22.18 34.07 -25.08
CA ARG A 571 20.80 34.55 -24.98
C ARG A 571 19.97 33.51 -24.22
N VAL A 572 19.18 33.97 -23.27
CA VAL A 572 18.31 33.15 -22.43
C VAL A 572 16.86 33.60 -22.60
N THR A 573 15.95 32.66 -22.79
CA THR A 573 14.53 32.89 -22.79
C THR A 573 14.01 32.77 -21.35
N VAL A 574 13.29 33.76 -20.85
CA VAL A 574 12.70 33.74 -19.52
C VAL A 574 11.19 33.89 -19.63
N ASN A 575 10.45 32.92 -19.09
CA ASN A 575 8.97 32.90 -19.13
C ASN A 575 8.42 33.10 -20.55
N ASP A 576 9.00 32.39 -21.51
CA ASP A 576 8.70 32.46 -22.93
C ASP A 576 8.82 33.87 -23.58
N THR A 577 9.31 34.83 -22.79
CA THR A 577 9.67 36.19 -23.26
C THR A 577 11.08 36.15 -23.83
N GLY A 578 11.17 36.39 -25.12
CA GLY A 578 12.31 36.41 -26.03
C GLY A 578 13.72 36.52 -25.45
N SER A 579 14.65 36.32 -26.25
CA SER A 579 16.11 36.30 -26.23
C SER A 579 16.78 37.40 -25.37
N LEU A 580 16.83 37.26 -24.04
CA LEU A 580 17.42 38.23 -23.10
C LEU A 580 18.93 37.98 -22.93
N LYS A 581 19.64 39.01 -22.41
CA LYS A 581 21.07 38.95 -22.14
C LYS A 581 21.40 39.47 -20.73
N ASP A 582 22.35 38.85 -20.10
CA ASP A 582 23.03 39.32 -18.88
C ASP A 582 22.06 39.87 -17.81
N ASN A 583 22.19 41.14 -17.43
CA ASN A 583 21.34 41.79 -16.43
C ASN A 583 19.82 41.73 -16.75
N SER A 584 19.47 41.67 -18.04
CA SER A 584 18.05 41.56 -18.43
C SER A 584 17.50 40.19 -18.05
N VAL A 585 18.31 39.11 -18.05
CA VAL A 585 17.91 37.79 -17.58
C VAL A 585 17.72 37.83 -16.06
N ILE A 586 18.68 38.39 -15.32
CA ILE A 586 18.61 38.53 -13.87
C ILE A 586 17.35 39.33 -13.48
N ASN A 587 17.09 40.45 -14.14
CA ASN A 587 15.89 41.26 -13.87
C ASN A 587 14.58 40.53 -14.20
N ALA A 588 14.58 39.73 -15.26
CA ALA A 588 13.37 38.98 -15.67
C ALA A 588 13.07 37.78 -14.74
N ILE A 589 14.10 37.12 -14.22
CA ILE A 589 13.95 36.04 -13.23
C ILE A 589 13.59 36.60 -11.86
N GLY A 590 14.19 37.75 -11.49
CA GLY A 590 13.91 38.42 -10.23
C GLY A 590 14.74 37.87 -9.06
N ALA A 591 14.08 37.46 -7.98
CA ALA A 591 14.76 37.05 -6.77
C ALA A 591 15.42 35.67 -6.92
N LYS A 592 16.62 35.51 -6.35
CA LYS A 592 17.18 34.18 -6.01
C LYS A 592 16.44 33.57 -4.82
N GLY A 593 16.66 32.30 -4.55
CA GLY A 593 15.94 31.59 -3.48
C GLY A 593 14.52 31.19 -3.90
N GLN A 594 14.35 30.70 -5.12
CA GLN A 594 13.07 30.30 -5.65
C GLN A 594 13.19 29.02 -6.49
N LEU A 595 12.10 28.30 -6.63
CA LEU A 595 12.00 27.18 -7.57
C LEU A 595 11.89 27.72 -9.01
N ILE A 596 12.62 27.11 -9.90
CA ILE A 596 12.57 27.37 -11.36
C ILE A 596 12.52 26.05 -12.13
N THR A 597 12.12 26.13 -13.40
CA THR A 597 12.46 25.10 -14.37
C THR A 597 13.48 25.66 -15.35
N TYR A 598 14.36 24.80 -15.86
CA TYR A 598 15.42 25.21 -16.78
C TYR A 598 15.69 24.20 -17.87
N GLU A 599 16.20 24.66 -18.99
CA GLU A 599 16.63 23.81 -20.09
C GLU A 599 18.07 24.16 -20.51
N LEU A 600 18.83 23.12 -20.88
CA LEU A 600 20.23 23.24 -21.33
C LEU A 600 20.33 23.08 -22.85
N ASN A 601 21.19 23.89 -23.47
CA ASN A 601 21.54 23.68 -24.85
C ASN A 601 22.58 22.54 -24.99
N SER A 602 22.96 22.17 -26.25
CA SER A 602 23.95 21.12 -26.53
C SER A 602 25.34 21.37 -25.96
N LYS A 603 25.60 22.55 -25.39
CA LYS A 603 26.87 22.90 -24.73
C LYS A 603 26.78 22.86 -23.22
N GLY A 604 25.64 22.45 -22.66
CA GLY A 604 25.38 22.46 -21.23
C GLY A 604 25.14 23.86 -20.64
N GLU A 605 24.75 24.85 -21.48
CA GLU A 605 24.48 26.22 -21.01
C GLU A 605 22.96 26.39 -20.85
N VAL A 606 22.53 27.06 -19.78
CA VAL A 606 21.10 27.39 -19.54
C VAL A 606 20.63 28.37 -20.62
N TYR A 607 19.70 27.92 -21.45
CA TYR A 607 19.16 28.77 -22.53
C TYR A 607 17.67 29.14 -22.30
N LYS A 608 16.95 28.44 -21.43
CA LYS A 608 15.57 28.75 -21.08
C LYS A 608 15.35 28.58 -19.58
N VAL A 609 14.60 29.49 -19.00
CA VAL A 609 14.20 29.46 -17.59
C VAL A 609 12.73 29.86 -17.48
N LYS A 610 11.96 29.10 -16.71
CA LYS A 610 10.62 29.51 -16.27
C LYS A 610 10.62 29.74 -14.77
N THR A 611 10.07 30.85 -14.33
CA THR A 611 9.80 31.15 -12.92
C THR A 611 8.34 30.86 -12.62
N VAL A 612 8.00 30.85 -11.35
CA VAL A 612 6.65 30.55 -10.89
C VAL A 612 5.65 31.60 -11.41
N ALA A 613 4.59 31.16 -12.08
CA ALA A 613 3.49 32.03 -12.48
C ALA A 613 2.62 32.43 -11.27
N SER A 614 2.03 33.62 -11.32
CA SER A 614 1.03 34.02 -10.32
C SER A 614 -0.25 33.19 -10.50
N SER A 615 -0.88 32.76 -9.40
CA SER A 615 -2.01 31.83 -9.33
C SER A 615 -3.30 32.22 -10.09
N SER A 616 -3.34 33.37 -10.77
CA SER A 616 -4.50 33.84 -11.53
C SER A 616 -4.56 33.39 -13.00
N GLU A 617 -3.53 32.72 -13.48
CA GLU A 617 -3.46 32.22 -14.86
C GLU A 617 -3.11 30.74 -14.85
N ILE A 618 -4.11 29.87 -14.75
CA ILE A 618 -3.98 28.44 -14.94
C ILE A 618 -3.94 28.18 -16.44
N ASP A 619 -2.76 27.85 -16.93
CA ASP A 619 -2.50 27.40 -18.28
C ASP A 619 -1.67 26.10 -18.13
N GLU A 620 -2.05 25.02 -18.76
CA GLU A 620 -1.43 23.69 -18.59
C GLU A 620 0.08 23.67 -18.81
N ASP A 621 0.60 24.66 -19.56
CA ASP A 621 2.04 24.81 -19.80
C ASP A 621 2.76 25.67 -18.76
N LYS A 622 2.09 26.20 -17.75
CA LYS A 622 2.69 27.09 -16.76
C LYS A 622 3.05 26.35 -15.46
N PHE A 623 4.22 26.67 -14.98
CA PHE A 623 4.72 26.28 -13.67
C PHE A 623 4.05 27.14 -12.58
N VAL A 624 3.27 26.53 -11.68
CA VAL A 624 2.40 27.25 -10.74
C VAL A 624 2.76 26.95 -9.29
N ARG A 625 2.84 27.99 -8.46
CA ARG A 625 2.79 27.83 -7.00
C ARG A 625 1.33 27.74 -6.54
N ASN A 626 0.94 26.62 -5.97
CA ASN A 626 -0.41 26.40 -5.49
C ASN A 626 -0.65 27.10 -4.15
N PHE A 627 0.27 26.94 -3.18
CA PHE A 627 0.21 27.66 -1.90
C PHE A 627 1.55 27.61 -1.15
N THR A 628 1.65 28.47 -0.11
CA THR A 628 2.69 28.40 0.93
C THR A 628 1.97 28.45 2.27
N GLU A 629 2.31 27.56 3.21
CA GLU A 629 1.68 27.48 4.52
C GLU A 629 2.65 26.92 5.56
N ASP A 630 2.59 27.46 6.78
CA ASP A 630 3.44 27.06 7.89
C ASP A 630 2.71 26.04 8.77
N SER A 631 3.46 25.15 9.42
CA SER A 631 2.98 24.15 10.38
C SER A 631 1.91 23.19 9.82
N VAL A 632 2.03 22.80 8.55
CA VAL A 632 1.14 21.87 7.89
C VAL A 632 1.41 20.45 8.40
N GLU A 633 0.39 19.79 8.91
CA GLU A 633 0.49 18.44 9.46
C GLU A 633 0.42 17.39 8.34
N TYR A 634 1.30 16.39 8.42
CA TYR A 634 1.25 15.23 7.52
C TYR A 634 0.46 14.09 8.17
N ASN A 635 -0.41 13.46 7.37
CA ASN A 635 -1.17 12.28 7.74
C ASN A 635 -0.74 11.08 6.88
N SER A 636 -0.05 10.14 7.48
CA SER A 636 0.51 8.98 6.80
C SER A 636 -0.55 8.02 6.24
N SER A 637 -1.69 7.90 6.91
CA SER A 637 -2.76 6.98 6.50
C SER A 637 -3.42 7.40 5.18
N SER A 638 -3.43 8.70 4.89
CA SER A 638 -3.94 9.25 3.62
C SER A 638 -2.82 9.71 2.69
N SER A 639 -1.54 9.63 3.12
CA SER A 639 -0.37 10.20 2.45
C SER A 639 -0.54 11.67 2.09
N LYS A 640 -1.19 12.48 2.96
CA LYS A 640 -1.54 13.87 2.68
C LYS A 640 -0.95 14.85 3.67
N LEU A 641 -0.54 16.00 3.16
CA LEU A 641 -0.31 17.22 3.92
C LEU A 641 -1.65 17.95 4.08
N LEU A 642 -2.04 18.17 5.33
CA LEU A 642 -3.35 18.74 5.70
C LEU A 642 -3.25 20.27 5.81
N ALA A 643 -3.19 20.95 4.68
CA ALA A 643 -3.11 22.40 4.62
C ALA A 643 -4.50 23.06 4.62
N SER A 644 -4.58 24.28 5.16
CA SER A 644 -5.84 25.04 5.17
C SER A 644 -6.29 25.43 3.77
N ALA A 645 -5.32 25.67 2.87
CA ALA A 645 -5.60 26.03 1.50
C ALA A 645 -6.11 24.83 0.69
N MET A 646 -5.45 23.68 0.83
CA MET A 646 -5.74 22.47 0.06
C MET A 646 -4.99 21.28 0.66
N ASN A 647 -5.67 20.17 0.89
CA ASN A 647 -4.99 18.93 1.23
C ASN A 647 -4.31 18.34 -0.02
N VAL A 648 -3.00 18.10 0.05
CA VAL A 648 -2.25 17.58 -1.08
C VAL A 648 -1.65 16.22 -0.75
N LYS A 649 -1.71 15.29 -1.71
CA LYS A 649 -1.11 13.95 -1.63
C LYS A 649 0.39 14.06 -1.88
N VAL A 650 1.19 13.37 -1.08
CA VAL A 650 2.62 13.14 -1.32
C VAL A 650 2.77 11.74 -1.88
N ALA A 651 3.24 11.62 -3.11
CA ALA A 651 3.44 10.35 -3.81
C ALA A 651 4.95 10.07 -4.00
N PRO A 652 5.34 8.83 -4.35
CA PRO A 652 6.74 8.51 -4.64
C PRO A 652 7.40 9.38 -5.70
N GLY A 653 6.62 9.90 -6.67
CA GLY A 653 7.10 10.84 -7.69
C GLY A 653 7.06 12.32 -7.31
N THR A 654 6.68 12.68 -6.08
CA THR A 654 6.72 14.05 -5.59
C THR A 654 8.16 14.44 -5.29
N ILE A 655 8.66 15.51 -5.92
CA ILE A 655 10.00 16.04 -5.64
C ILE A 655 9.94 16.88 -4.36
N VAL A 656 10.74 16.54 -3.36
CA VAL A 656 10.78 17.26 -2.09
C VAL A 656 12.15 17.92 -1.91
N PHE A 657 12.19 19.24 -2.01
CA PHE A 657 13.37 20.04 -1.67
C PHE A 657 13.31 20.43 -0.18
N ASP A 658 14.24 19.93 0.61
CA ASP A 658 14.47 20.33 2.00
C ASP A 658 15.47 21.48 1.99
N ILE A 659 14.98 22.71 2.12
CA ILE A 659 15.75 23.97 2.04
C ILE A 659 15.57 24.72 3.36
N PRO A 660 16.34 24.38 4.41
CA PRO A 660 16.16 24.99 5.72
C PRO A 660 16.27 26.51 5.68
N SER A 661 15.32 27.21 6.31
CA SER A 661 15.28 28.68 6.34
C SER A 661 16.51 29.33 7.00
N ASN A 662 17.22 28.56 7.85
CA ASN A 662 18.48 28.97 8.51
C ASN A 662 19.73 28.44 7.81
N ALA A 663 19.61 27.86 6.61
CA ALA A 663 20.75 27.32 5.87
C ALA A 663 21.80 28.40 5.59
N SER A 664 23.06 28.08 5.87
CA SER A 664 24.19 28.98 5.65
C SER A 664 24.85 28.82 4.27
N SER A 665 24.66 27.66 3.68
CA SER A 665 25.16 27.33 2.34
C SER A 665 24.22 26.31 1.64
N THR A 666 24.51 26.08 0.34
CA THR A 666 23.81 25.01 -0.41
C THR A 666 24.17 23.59 0.07
N ASP A 667 25.16 23.43 0.92
CA ASP A 667 25.51 22.14 1.52
C ASP A 667 24.48 21.71 2.59
N ASP A 668 23.66 22.64 3.02
CA ASP A 668 22.57 22.39 3.97
C ASP A 668 21.26 21.98 3.26
N TYR A 669 21.24 21.99 1.91
CA TYR A 669 20.08 21.63 1.10
C TYR A 669 20.06 20.12 0.85
N ALA A 670 18.86 19.54 0.81
CA ALA A 670 18.69 18.14 0.47
C ALA A 670 17.46 17.91 -0.41
N VAL A 671 17.48 16.85 -1.21
CA VAL A 671 16.29 16.30 -1.84
C VAL A 671 15.85 15.10 -1.01
N ARG A 672 14.55 15.02 -0.73
CA ARG A 672 13.95 13.98 0.09
C ARG A 672 12.92 13.21 -0.72
N ASP A 673 12.64 11.99 -0.34
CA ASP A 673 11.51 11.22 -0.83
C ASP A 673 10.27 11.35 0.08
N SER A 674 9.20 10.68 -0.26
CA SER A 674 7.96 10.73 0.50
C SER A 674 8.08 10.22 1.95
N SER A 675 9.08 9.41 2.28
CA SER A 675 9.33 8.89 3.63
C SER A 675 9.85 9.96 4.60
N PHE A 676 10.27 11.10 4.07
CA PHE A 676 10.66 12.28 4.87
C PHE A 676 9.49 12.80 5.73
N PHE A 677 8.26 12.62 5.27
CA PHE A 677 7.08 13.08 5.98
C PHE A 677 6.60 12.03 6.99
N VAL A 678 6.59 12.38 8.27
CA VAL A 678 6.18 11.49 9.37
C VAL A 678 4.79 11.83 9.86
N ASP A 679 4.03 10.82 10.28
CA ASP A 679 2.64 10.96 10.71
C ASP A 679 2.46 11.96 11.85
N GLY A 680 1.64 12.99 11.63
CA GLY A 680 1.40 14.10 12.54
C GLY A 680 2.61 15.03 12.74
N GLY A 681 3.68 14.90 11.95
CA GLY A 681 4.77 15.87 11.84
C GLY A 681 4.28 17.15 11.16
N LYS A 682 4.83 18.31 11.55
CA LYS A 682 4.44 19.63 11.00
C LYS A 682 5.58 20.23 10.23
N TYR A 683 5.25 20.79 9.07
CA TYR A 683 6.21 21.30 8.10
C TYR A 683 5.80 22.68 7.60
N ASP A 684 6.76 23.58 7.44
CA ASP A 684 6.56 24.84 6.72
C ASP A 684 6.88 24.57 5.25
N ILE A 685 5.86 24.67 4.39
CA ILE A 685 5.93 24.21 3.01
C ILE A 685 5.51 25.23 1.98
N SER A 686 6.08 25.10 0.79
CA SER A 686 5.52 25.68 -0.44
C SER A 686 5.27 24.55 -1.43
N VAL A 687 4.06 24.49 -1.98
CA VAL A 687 3.61 23.41 -2.87
C VAL A 687 3.42 23.96 -4.28
N TYR A 688 3.90 23.19 -5.27
CA TYR A 688 3.90 23.58 -6.67
C TYR A 688 3.38 22.46 -7.54
N ASP A 689 2.79 22.83 -8.68
CA ASP A 689 2.31 21.95 -9.72
C ASP A 689 1.45 20.79 -9.15
N VAL A 690 0.42 21.15 -8.39
CA VAL A 690 -0.55 20.17 -7.89
C VAL A 690 -1.39 19.67 -9.05
N ARG A 691 -1.38 18.38 -9.26
CA ARG A 691 -2.14 17.68 -10.29
C ARG A 691 -3.63 17.64 -9.94
N GLU A 692 -4.48 17.30 -10.90
CA GLU A 692 -5.95 17.22 -10.69
C GLU A 692 -6.34 16.22 -9.59
N ASN A 693 -5.58 15.13 -9.42
CA ASN A 693 -5.74 14.15 -8.34
C ASN A 693 -5.22 14.62 -6.97
N LEU A 694 -4.91 15.91 -6.84
CA LEU A 694 -4.35 16.56 -5.65
C LEU A 694 -2.96 16.05 -5.25
N THR A 695 -2.21 15.40 -6.14
CA THR A 695 -0.82 15.03 -5.89
C THR A 695 0.09 16.23 -6.14
N ALA A 696 0.97 16.53 -5.18
CA ALA A 696 1.95 17.59 -5.33
C ALA A 696 3.05 17.17 -6.34
N GLY A 697 3.37 18.03 -7.31
CA GLY A 697 4.50 17.82 -8.20
C GLY A 697 5.81 18.10 -7.49
N VAL A 698 5.92 19.28 -6.83
CA VAL A 698 7.09 19.67 -6.05
C VAL A 698 6.67 20.27 -4.72
N ILE A 699 7.40 19.94 -3.66
CA ILE A 699 7.27 20.54 -2.33
C ILE A 699 8.62 21.10 -1.93
N ILE A 700 8.66 22.36 -1.51
CA ILE A 700 9.81 22.92 -0.79
C ILE A 700 9.46 22.94 0.69
N VAL A 701 10.29 22.31 1.50
CA VAL A 701 10.19 22.33 2.96
C VAL A 701 11.25 23.28 3.49
N THR A 702 10.84 24.29 4.25
CA THR A 702 11.76 25.29 4.81
C THR A 702 11.99 25.10 6.29
N ASN A 703 11.11 24.36 6.96
CA ASN A 703 11.22 24.01 8.37
C ASN A 703 10.40 22.76 8.67
N SER A 704 10.79 22.03 9.72
CA SER A 704 10.04 20.88 10.24
C SER A 704 10.08 20.86 11.76
N ASP A 705 9.00 20.42 12.39
CA ASP A 705 8.96 20.34 13.85
C ASP A 705 9.81 19.19 14.40
N SER A 706 9.94 19.11 15.73
CA SER A 706 10.72 18.09 16.41
C SER A 706 10.21 16.66 16.15
N LYS A 707 8.91 16.49 15.91
CA LYS A 707 8.31 15.20 15.61
C LYS A 707 8.76 14.65 14.26
N ALA A 708 8.91 15.48 13.25
CA ALA A 708 9.47 15.11 11.95
C ALA A 708 10.91 14.61 12.04
N SER A 709 11.65 14.96 13.11
CA SER A 709 13.01 14.49 13.36
C SER A 709 13.09 13.28 14.30
N GLU A 710 11.99 12.87 14.95
CA GLU A 710 11.97 11.82 15.97
C GLU A 710 11.98 10.39 15.42
N GLU A 711 11.48 10.17 14.22
CA GLU A 711 11.43 8.85 13.56
C GLU A 711 12.65 8.56 12.68
N ALA A 712 13.70 9.36 12.75
CA ALA A 712 14.94 9.08 12.02
C ALA A 712 15.53 7.74 12.45
N SER A 713 16.10 7.00 11.51
CA SER A 713 16.64 5.66 11.72
C SER A 713 17.70 5.62 12.81
N ILE A 714 17.73 4.54 13.61
CA ILE A 714 18.67 4.32 14.70
C ILE A 714 19.69 3.27 14.26
N ALA A 715 20.97 3.49 14.60
CA ALA A 715 22.01 2.51 14.35
C ALA A 715 22.98 2.39 15.53
N VAL A 716 23.40 1.15 15.81
CA VAL A 716 24.48 0.83 16.76
C VAL A 716 25.78 0.74 15.98
N VAL A 717 26.71 1.65 16.24
CA VAL A 717 27.96 1.81 15.49
C VAL A 717 28.91 0.63 15.75
N ASP A 718 29.36 -0.04 14.69
CA ASP A 718 30.43 -1.05 14.77
C ASP A 718 31.79 -0.43 14.46
N LYS A 719 31.95 0.14 13.28
CA LYS A 719 33.21 0.83 12.89
C LYS A 719 32.97 1.81 11.75
N ILE A 720 33.91 2.74 11.62
CA ILE A 720 33.96 3.72 10.54
C ILE A 720 35.24 3.56 9.75
N THR A 721 35.14 3.64 8.42
CA THR A 721 36.30 3.64 7.51
C THR A 721 36.19 4.79 6.53
N ASN A 722 37.31 5.33 6.09
CA ASN A 722 37.30 6.30 5.00
C ASN A 722 37.05 5.57 3.67
N ALA A 723 36.31 6.20 2.79
CA ALA A 723 35.99 5.72 1.45
C ALA A 723 36.03 6.86 0.43
N LYS A 724 35.88 6.56 -0.83
CA LYS A 724 35.64 7.54 -1.89
C LYS A 724 34.32 7.18 -2.57
N ASN A 725 33.55 8.21 -2.95
CA ASN A 725 32.40 8.03 -3.81
C ASN A 725 32.83 7.87 -5.29
N ASP A 726 31.89 7.64 -6.17
CA ASP A 726 32.14 7.43 -7.61
C ASP A 726 32.76 8.67 -8.31
N LYS A 727 32.64 9.85 -7.69
CA LYS A 727 33.25 11.10 -8.14
C LYS A 727 34.68 11.28 -7.60
N GLY A 728 35.20 10.35 -6.78
CA GLY A 728 36.51 10.38 -6.15
C GLY A 728 36.60 11.28 -4.91
N GLU A 729 35.48 11.77 -4.40
CA GLU A 729 35.44 12.63 -3.21
C GLU A 729 35.56 11.80 -1.93
N ASP A 730 36.14 12.38 -0.90
CA ASP A 730 36.32 11.70 0.39
C ASP A 730 35.00 11.63 1.17
N ILE A 731 34.55 10.40 1.42
CA ILE A 731 33.38 10.08 2.23
C ILE A 731 33.77 9.12 3.36
N GLU A 732 32.84 8.83 4.24
CA GLU A 732 33.01 7.83 5.29
C GLU A 732 32.02 6.70 5.10
N ARG A 733 32.44 5.49 5.46
CA ARG A 733 31.61 4.28 5.48
C ARG A 733 31.45 3.85 6.93
N LEU A 734 30.19 3.80 7.38
CA LEU A 734 29.80 3.33 8.69
C LEU A 734 29.27 1.89 8.58
N TYR A 735 29.87 0.98 9.31
CA TYR A 735 29.32 -0.34 9.58
C TYR A 735 28.55 -0.26 10.88
N ALA A 736 27.31 -0.71 10.89
CA ALA A 736 26.41 -0.58 12.03
C ALA A 736 25.40 -1.73 12.08
N TYR A 737 24.60 -1.75 13.14
CA TYR A 737 23.46 -2.65 13.28
C TYR A 737 22.18 -1.83 13.39
N GLN A 738 21.15 -2.25 12.62
CA GLN A 738 19.85 -1.61 12.55
C GLN A 738 18.79 -2.65 12.16
N ASP A 739 17.56 -2.55 12.68
CA ASP A 739 16.42 -3.44 12.37
C ASP A 739 16.81 -4.92 12.43
N GLY A 740 17.55 -5.29 13.48
CA GLY A 740 18.03 -6.66 13.70
C GLY A 740 19.07 -7.17 12.70
N LYS A 741 19.73 -6.30 11.90
CA LYS A 741 20.69 -6.67 10.84
C LYS A 741 21.96 -5.83 10.92
N SER A 742 23.06 -6.34 10.32
CA SER A 742 24.20 -5.49 9.99
C SER A 742 23.90 -4.68 8.73
N VAL A 743 24.24 -3.39 8.76
CA VAL A 743 24.06 -2.47 7.64
C VAL A 743 25.38 -1.73 7.35
N VAL A 744 25.50 -1.25 6.12
CA VAL A 744 26.60 -0.37 5.73
C VAL A 744 26.01 0.93 5.22
N LEU A 745 26.37 2.02 5.86
CA LEU A 745 25.87 3.36 5.54
C LEU A 745 27.03 4.21 5.00
N TYR A 746 26.77 5.01 4.00
CA TYR A 746 27.74 5.92 3.41
C TYR A 746 27.38 7.35 3.78
N SER A 747 28.37 8.18 4.08
CA SER A 747 28.14 9.60 4.33
C SER A 747 28.14 10.39 3.02
N THR A 748 27.42 11.50 2.97
CA THR A 748 27.47 12.45 1.84
C THR A 748 28.83 13.10 1.68
N LYS A 749 29.58 13.28 2.76
CA LYS A 749 30.94 13.87 2.79
C LYS A 749 31.71 13.38 4.03
N SER A 750 33.01 13.58 4.05
CA SER A 750 33.83 13.29 5.24
C SER A 750 33.44 14.16 6.43
N GLY A 751 33.48 13.58 7.64
CA GLY A 751 33.23 14.28 8.91
C GLY A 751 31.76 14.23 9.38
N ILE A 752 30.86 13.53 8.68
CA ILE A 752 29.47 13.33 9.12
C ILE A 752 29.41 12.47 10.37
N PHE A 753 30.18 11.37 10.42
CA PHE A 753 30.19 10.44 11.54
C PHE A 753 31.08 10.90 12.68
N THR A 754 30.75 12.08 13.23
CA THR A 754 31.49 12.68 14.34
C THR A 754 30.58 13.11 15.47
N LYS A 755 31.08 13.04 16.72
CA LYS A 755 30.42 13.58 17.91
C LYS A 755 30.73 15.07 18.01
N ASN A 756 29.69 15.90 17.99
CA ASN A 756 29.81 17.37 18.13
C ASN A 756 30.86 18.00 17.20
N GLY A 757 30.96 17.50 15.97
CA GLY A 757 31.84 18.05 14.92
C GLY A 757 33.33 17.84 15.11
N SER A 758 33.81 17.13 16.11
CA SER A 758 35.24 17.01 16.39
C SER A 758 35.71 15.59 16.74
N ASN A 759 34.97 14.82 17.47
CA ASN A 759 35.38 13.48 17.89
C ASN A 759 34.71 12.43 16.98
N LYS A 760 35.47 11.44 16.54
CA LYS A 760 34.89 10.29 15.79
C LYS A 760 33.94 9.49 16.66
N LEU A 761 32.94 8.90 16.05
CA LEU A 761 32.12 7.88 16.68
C LEU A 761 32.97 6.66 17.01
N GLU A 762 32.63 5.98 18.08
CA GLU A 762 33.29 4.77 18.56
C GLU A 762 32.37 3.55 18.46
N SER A 763 32.92 2.37 18.39
CA SER A 763 32.13 1.13 18.39
C SER A 763 31.28 1.03 19.66
N GLY A 764 29.98 0.77 19.50
CA GLY A 764 28.99 0.77 20.57
C GLY A 764 28.23 2.08 20.76
N ASP A 765 28.68 3.18 20.13
CA ASP A 765 27.84 4.38 20.12
C ASP A 765 26.49 4.12 19.45
N ILE A 766 25.45 4.79 19.91
CA ILE A 766 24.12 4.68 19.34
C ILE A 766 23.77 6.04 18.73
N ILE A 767 23.50 6.03 17.46
CA ILE A 767 23.16 7.24 16.71
C ILE A 767 21.75 7.16 16.12
N GLN A 768 21.17 8.31 15.98
CA GLN A 768 20.04 8.56 15.08
C GLN A 768 20.61 9.27 13.86
N TYR A 769 20.20 8.93 12.67
CA TYR A 769 20.74 9.51 11.44
C TYR A 769 19.63 9.83 10.42
N LYS A 770 19.94 10.73 9.52
CA LYS A 770 19.12 11.11 8.37
C LYS A 770 19.87 10.80 7.08
N THR A 771 19.15 10.44 6.04
CA THR A 771 19.70 10.20 4.71
C THR A 771 19.12 11.17 3.68
N ASN A 772 19.90 11.44 2.64
CA ASN A 772 19.43 12.07 1.42
C ASN A 772 18.63 11.07 0.55
N SER A 773 18.16 11.52 -0.61
CA SER A 773 17.42 10.70 -1.57
C SER A 773 18.22 9.52 -2.16
N SER A 774 19.55 9.59 -2.14
CA SER A 774 20.44 8.50 -2.54
C SER A 774 20.72 7.48 -1.42
N GLY A 775 20.12 7.66 -0.24
CA GLY A 775 20.35 6.80 0.92
C GLY A 775 21.67 7.09 1.67
N GLU A 776 22.37 8.18 1.33
CA GLU A 776 23.59 8.56 2.00
C GLU A 776 23.30 9.41 3.24
N VAL A 777 24.03 9.17 4.33
CA VAL A 777 23.84 9.87 5.60
C VAL A 777 24.34 11.31 5.48
N ASP A 778 23.46 12.26 5.71
CA ASP A 778 23.76 13.69 5.65
C ASP A 778 23.81 14.38 7.05
N GLY A 779 23.38 13.64 8.08
CA GLY A 779 23.47 14.14 9.46
C GLY A 779 23.22 13.05 10.49
N ILE A 780 23.78 13.23 11.68
CA ILE A 780 23.61 12.31 12.81
C ILE A 780 23.32 13.08 14.10
N ASN A 781 22.60 12.38 15.00
CA ASN A 781 22.45 12.77 16.41
C ASN A 781 22.92 11.61 17.30
N VAL A 782 23.84 11.85 18.24
CA VAL A 782 24.34 10.82 19.14
C VAL A 782 23.38 10.66 20.32
N LEU A 783 22.70 9.52 20.39
CA LEU A 783 21.77 9.18 21.47
C LEU A 783 22.49 8.60 22.67
N PHE A 784 23.57 7.84 22.44
CA PHE A 784 24.38 7.25 23.48
C PHE A 784 25.86 7.24 23.08
N ASP A 785 26.72 7.73 23.98
CA ASP A 785 28.15 7.72 23.83
C ASP A 785 28.73 6.59 24.71
N MET A 786 29.46 5.64 24.11
CA MET A 786 30.03 4.49 24.81
C MET A 786 31.02 4.89 25.93
N ARG A 787 31.58 6.09 25.87
CA ARG A 787 32.41 6.64 26.96
C ARG A 787 31.65 6.88 28.25
N ASP A 788 30.35 7.03 28.17
CA ASP A 788 29.40 7.21 29.27
C ASP A 788 28.82 5.90 29.77
N SER A 789 29.34 4.74 29.32
CA SER A 789 28.80 3.40 29.65
C SER A 789 28.75 3.09 31.18
N LYS A 790 29.51 3.85 31.99
CA LYS A 790 29.49 3.70 33.46
C LYS A 790 28.47 4.58 34.17
N THR A 791 27.81 5.49 33.46
CA THR A 791 26.89 6.50 34.02
C THR A 791 25.47 6.21 33.60
N GLU A 792 24.63 5.85 34.57
CA GLU A 792 23.20 5.65 34.33
C GLU A 792 22.50 7.01 34.08
N LYS A 793 21.63 7.10 33.07
CA LYS A 793 20.99 8.34 32.73
C LYS A 793 19.62 8.12 32.03
N SER A 794 18.73 9.06 32.22
CA SER A 794 17.49 9.19 31.43
C SER A 794 17.51 10.53 30.70
N VAL A 795 17.25 10.52 29.40
CA VAL A 795 17.26 11.72 28.57
C VAL A 795 15.95 11.78 27.78
N LYS A 796 15.19 12.84 27.99
CA LYS A 796 14.01 13.12 27.20
C LYS A 796 14.43 13.96 25.99
N HIS A 797 14.37 13.39 24.81
CA HIS A 797 14.74 14.05 23.55
C HIS A 797 13.59 14.88 22.98
N SER A 798 12.35 14.40 23.21
CA SER A 798 11.14 15.06 22.74
C SER A 798 9.92 14.70 23.60
N ALA A 799 8.73 15.11 23.17
CA ALA A 799 7.49 14.71 23.81
C ALA A 799 7.26 13.19 23.75
N ASN A 800 7.70 12.54 22.66
CA ASN A 800 7.43 11.13 22.37
C ASN A 800 8.67 10.23 22.51
N MET A 801 9.90 10.80 22.58
CA MET A 801 11.13 10.02 22.59
C MET A 801 11.92 10.24 23.88
N THR A 802 12.18 9.15 24.58
CA THR A 802 13.06 9.10 25.76
C THR A 802 14.07 7.97 25.59
N THR A 803 15.30 8.21 26.02
CA THR A 803 16.31 7.15 26.14
C THR A 803 16.68 6.98 27.61
N GLU A 804 16.79 5.73 28.02
CA GLU A 804 17.22 5.38 29.37
C GLU A 804 18.37 4.40 29.31
N TYR A 805 19.34 4.60 30.20
CA TYR A 805 20.47 3.72 30.37
C TYR A 805 20.63 3.40 31.86
N GLY A 806 20.61 2.10 32.21
CA GLY A 806 20.59 1.71 33.61
C GLY A 806 20.81 0.21 33.83
N LYS A 807 20.49 -0.25 35.06
CA LYS A 807 20.67 -1.63 35.50
C LYS A 807 19.33 -2.35 35.56
N ILE A 808 19.28 -3.57 35.04
CA ILE A 808 18.13 -4.44 35.22
C ILE A 808 18.13 -5.04 36.60
N ILE A 809 17.21 -4.63 37.43
CA ILE A 809 17.10 -5.14 38.81
C ILE A 809 16.18 -6.37 38.88
N LYS A 810 15.29 -6.57 37.91
CA LYS A 810 14.46 -7.76 37.83
C LYS A 810 14.10 -8.05 36.36
N LYS A 811 14.15 -9.32 35.97
CA LYS A 811 13.76 -9.82 34.64
C LYS A 811 12.56 -10.75 34.80
N PHE A 812 11.59 -10.59 33.91
CA PHE A 812 10.41 -11.46 33.74
C PHE A 812 10.47 -12.13 32.36
N SER A 813 9.49 -12.93 31.97
CA SER A 813 9.46 -13.60 30.68
C SER A 813 9.42 -12.61 29.49
N ASP A 814 8.65 -11.55 29.61
CA ASP A 814 8.29 -10.59 28.55
C ASP A 814 8.56 -9.14 28.91
N SER A 815 9.15 -8.89 30.07
CA SER A 815 9.38 -7.55 30.59
C SER A 815 10.57 -7.51 31.55
N PHE A 816 11.03 -6.31 31.91
CA PHE A 816 12.08 -6.10 32.90
C PHE A 816 11.91 -4.79 33.66
N ASN A 817 12.47 -4.74 34.85
CA ASN A 817 12.57 -3.53 35.65
C ASN A 817 13.95 -2.90 35.47
N LEU A 818 14.00 -1.72 34.90
CA LEU A 818 15.21 -0.91 34.69
C LEU A 818 15.31 0.12 35.80
N GLN A 819 16.44 0.14 36.47
CA GLN A 819 16.81 1.18 37.44
C GLN A 819 17.73 2.19 36.75
N VAL A 820 17.28 3.44 36.70
CA VAL A 820 18.03 4.58 36.18
C VAL A 820 18.28 5.57 37.31
N ASN A 821 19.53 6.00 37.50
CA ASN A 821 19.90 6.84 38.63
C ASN A 821 19.39 6.33 39.98
N ASP A 822 20.06 6.37 41.03
CA ASP A 822 19.85 5.70 42.33
C ASP A 822 18.43 5.65 42.96
N GLY A 823 17.35 5.76 42.18
CA GLY A 823 16.02 5.74 42.76
C GLY A 823 14.83 5.38 41.86
N ALA A 824 14.80 5.75 40.59
CA ALA A 824 13.65 5.46 39.73
C ALA A 824 13.73 4.06 39.11
N VAL A 825 12.67 3.26 39.28
CA VAL A 825 12.54 1.93 38.70
C VAL A 825 11.34 1.94 37.75
N ASN A 826 11.62 1.74 36.49
CA ASN A 826 10.59 1.66 35.45
C ASN A 826 10.44 0.22 34.96
N ASN A 827 9.21 -0.21 34.70
CA ASN A 827 8.92 -1.52 34.14
C ASN A 827 8.66 -1.36 32.63
N TYR A 828 9.38 -2.13 31.82
CA TYR A 828 9.31 -2.10 30.37
C TYR A 828 8.97 -3.48 29.82
N ALA A 829 7.98 -3.54 28.93
CA ALA A 829 7.72 -4.70 28.10
C ALA A 829 8.79 -4.79 26.99
N ILE A 830 9.29 -5.99 26.71
CA ILE A 830 10.29 -6.22 25.67
C ILE A 830 9.65 -6.07 24.28
N GLY A 831 8.41 -6.55 24.14
CA GLY A 831 7.62 -6.41 22.91
C GLY A 831 8.35 -6.97 21.68
N LYS A 832 8.37 -6.15 20.61
CA LYS A 832 9.08 -6.40 19.34
C LYS A 832 10.38 -5.57 19.24
N ALA A 833 10.93 -5.13 20.35
CA ALA A 833 12.12 -4.31 20.35
C ALA A 833 13.30 -5.04 19.69
N ASP A 834 14.06 -4.32 18.88
CA ASP A 834 15.33 -4.81 18.37
C ASP A 834 16.35 -4.86 19.51
N ILE A 835 17.03 -6.00 19.64
CA ILE A 835 17.96 -6.24 20.73
C ILE A 835 19.37 -6.40 20.17
N TYR A 836 20.32 -5.64 20.73
CA TYR A 836 21.72 -5.68 20.37
C TYR A 836 22.57 -5.92 21.60
N ILE A 837 23.70 -6.56 21.41
CA ILE A 837 24.71 -6.81 22.45
C ILE A 837 26.00 -6.12 22.05
N VAL A 838 26.47 -5.21 22.89
CA VAL A 838 27.76 -4.53 22.78
C VAL A 838 28.64 -5.09 23.88
N GLU A 839 29.64 -5.90 23.52
CA GLU A 839 30.53 -6.59 24.47
C GLU A 839 31.99 -6.14 24.30
N THR A 840 32.61 -5.76 25.37
CA THR A 840 34.05 -5.40 25.37
C THR A 840 34.90 -6.65 25.66
N VAL A 841 35.63 -7.12 24.65
CA VAL A 841 36.52 -8.28 24.74
C VAL A 841 37.96 -7.84 24.51
N LYS A 842 38.80 -7.86 25.57
CA LYS A 842 40.22 -7.50 25.47
C LYS A 842 40.47 -6.17 24.73
N SER A 843 39.76 -5.14 25.09
CA SER A 843 39.84 -3.79 24.52
C SER A 843 39.24 -3.63 23.11
N ASN A 844 38.64 -4.67 22.54
CA ASN A 844 37.87 -4.58 21.31
C ASN A 844 36.39 -4.66 21.64
N VAL A 845 35.59 -3.80 21.03
CA VAL A 845 34.14 -3.84 21.14
C VAL A 845 33.61 -4.74 20.01
N LYS A 846 32.79 -5.70 20.37
CA LYS A 846 32.07 -6.58 19.46
C LYS A 846 30.57 -6.31 19.55
N ILE A 847 29.90 -6.21 18.42
CA ILE A 847 28.46 -6.02 18.38
C ILE A 847 27.81 -7.21 17.71
N SER A 848 26.67 -7.62 18.22
CA SER A 848 25.84 -8.69 17.67
C SER A 848 24.37 -8.42 17.92
N VAL A 849 23.52 -9.03 17.10
CA VAL A 849 22.06 -9.07 17.35
C VAL A 849 21.80 -10.07 18.47
N GLY A 850 20.98 -9.68 19.43
CA GLY A 850 20.57 -10.49 20.56
C GLY A 850 19.07 -10.82 20.52
N ASP A 851 18.63 -11.52 21.54
CA ASP A 851 17.21 -11.81 21.76
C ASP A 851 16.80 -11.58 23.23
N SER A 852 15.54 -11.79 23.56
CA SER A 852 15.02 -11.54 24.92
C SER A 852 15.69 -12.38 26.01
N SER A 853 16.33 -13.50 25.69
CA SER A 853 17.05 -14.35 26.63
C SER A 853 18.42 -13.78 27.00
N ASP A 854 18.96 -12.88 26.19
CA ASP A 854 20.23 -12.19 26.47
C ASP A 854 20.11 -11.11 27.55
N ILE A 855 18.90 -10.64 27.78
CA ILE A 855 18.62 -9.64 28.84
C ILE A 855 18.73 -10.31 30.21
N GLN A 856 19.74 -9.93 31.00
CA GLN A 856 19.99 -10.51 32.29
C GLN A 856 19.80 -9.48 33.43
N LYS A 857 19.53 -9.99 34.63
CA LYS A 857 19.56 -9.16 35.85
C LYS A 857 20.99 -8.73 36.11
N TYR A 858 21.19 -7.45 36.50
CA TYR A 858 22.49 -6.91 36.86
C TYR A 858 23.18 -7.74 37.93
N ASP A 859 24.41 -8.10 37.64
CA ASP A 859 25.34 -8.73 38.56
C ASP A 859 26.63 -7.92 38.63
N SER A 860 27.05 -7.52 39.83
CA SER A 860 28.27 -6.76 40.03
C SER A 860 29.56 -7.53 39.65
N ALA A 861 29.49 -8.87 39.58
CA ALA A 861 30.61 -9.71 39.14
C ALA A 861 30.72 -9.76 37.58
N LYS A 862 29.63 -9.46 36.90
CA LYS A 862 29.54 -9.31 35.44
C LYS A 862 28.65 -8.11 35.15
N PRO A 863 29.20 -6.91 35.27
CA PRO A 863 28.37 -5.70 35.13
C PRO A 863 27.82 -5.56 33.70
N GLU A 864 26.52 -5.63 33.64
CA GLU A 864 25.74 -5.45 32.41
C GLU A 864 24.75 -4.30 32.62
N ARG A 865 24.74 -3.36 31.71
CA ARG A 865 23.76 -2.28 31.68
C ARG A 865 23.00 -2.30 30.37
N VAL A 866 21.86 -1.69 30.36
CA VAL A 866 20.97 -1.70 29.18
C VAL A 866 20.59 -0.28 28.81
N PHE A 867 20.79 0.04 27.55
CA PHE A 867 20.20 1.21 26.91
C PHE A 867 18.83 0.83 26.35
N VAL A 868 17.84 1.68 26.56
CA VAL A 868 16.48 1.50 26.05
C VAL A 868 16.06 2.79 25.36
N ARG A 869 15.59 2.67 24.13
CA ARG A 869 14.88 3.78 23.47
C ARG A 869 13.38 3.53 23.54
N LEU A 870 12.69 4.53 24.03
CA LEU A 870 11.23 4.58 24.12
C LEU A 870 10.72 5.56 23.07
N TYR A 871 9.72 5.14 22.31
CA TYR A 871 8.96 6.00 21.44
C TYR A 871 7.46 5.81 21.70
N LYS A 872 6.78 6.89 22.09
CA LYS A 872 5.37 6.86 22.56
C LYS A 872 5.17 5.82 23.70
N ASP A 873 6.10 5.80 24.65
CA ASP A 873 6.15 4.89 25.80
C ASP A 873 6.34 3.40 25.47
N GLU A 874 6.55 3.05 24.19
CA GLU A 874 6.91 1.70 23.78
C GLU A 874 8.42 1.55 23.60
N VAL A 875 8.95 0.41 24.01
CA VAL A 875 10.36 0.06 23.79
C VAL A 875 10.55 -0.31 22.32
N LYS A 876 11.44 0.40 21.64
CA LYS A 876 11.78 0.14 20.24
C LYS A 876 13.13 -0.55 20.09
N GLU A 877 14.15 -0.12 20.82
CA GLU A 877 15.46 -0.75 20.83
C GLU A 877 15.94 -0.97 22.28
N ILE A 878 16.65 -2.09 22.42
CA ILE A 878 17.35 -2.49 23.66
C ILE A 878 18.79 -2.78 23.28
N VAL A 879 19.76 -2.07 23.88
CA VAL A 879 21.17 -2.37 23.67
C VAL A 879 21.80 -2.78 24.99
N ILE A 880 22.23 -4.03 25.04
CA ILE A 880 22.86 -4.64 26.20
C ILE A 880 24.36 -4.33 26.13
N VAL A 881 24.88 -3.64 27.13
CA VAL A 881 26.29 -3.25 27.21
C VAL A 881 26.96 -4.13 28.28
N ARG A 882 27.91 -4.98 27.83
CA ARG A 882 28.72 -5.88 28.62
C ARG A 882 30.15 -5.36 28.67
N GLU A 883 30.66 -5.03 29.90
CA GLU A 883 32.05 -4.56 30.12
C GLU A 883 33.03 -5.70 30.35
#